data_d96bd9dc20450d3fda2dda24dfd49b7a
#
_entry.id   d96bd9dc20450d3fda2dda24dfd49b7a
#
_cell.length_a   1.000
_cell.length_b   1.000
_cell.length_c   1.000
_cell.angle_alpha   90.00
_cell.angle_beta   90.00
_cell.angle_gamma   90.00
#
_symmetry.space_group_name_H-M   'P 1'
#
loop_
_entity.id
_entity.type
_entity.pdbx_description
1 polymer ?
#
loop_
_entity_poly.entity_id
_entity_poly.type
_entity_poly.pdbx_seq_one_letter_code
_entity_poly.pdbx_strand_id
1 'polypeptide(L)'
;NISLNANKGQNNIKASDTAISVNKNNIDKNIATTRTDTVVKITGKDNIINATTAIDNIDSGNVEIIASENNSINGLVHAENKANTKIQGKINYLKNDKDNAIESNNANVLVQGSENIIEATKGISSIDKSEVKLQATDSNVINAKNFGIYTKEEGVVNLNATNANNTVYVETGYGISGNNSSINIDSQSGNNSIEVVQGIAIEANNGSNISVNANNGQNNIKASDIAISLNKNNIDKDIATTSTNTVVKIAGKDNIINATTAIDNINGGNVEIIASENNSIDGLIHAKNKANTKIQGKVNYLKNDNGQSIIWADAGTIDITGTSIIQANSQQVALLANNDMNNLNQGIITASFGQNSVIKGDIIAKDNGLIKLNVSNSNDDISGLIIEGNILAENQGNISLDIGNNSLITGNINDYSYLADLNNQNLKQENLAGNISIDFNNKSRWNVVRQSFISKINTKENNIIDMVGYNTENKPHSLMVKEFNGDSNFVMNLNGNRQNTDMVYLNSGTGNYNVILANAVTKNDIGQNGLRFATVGDKNKQVFKNAVAYNDGFFNIKYQIASEDYDVNNEENTLYNNGDNSDLLTENRPGNDIINNIFGNNEDAVNYKLVNIEEKTLSNAGKTILNMTKANYDVAVFMGRLDKRMGDVHYLNKNDDGIWFRLRHDRIEKDLGYTVDGNMYELGYDKLFLRDNGQERLGLAFDYMKGSTSYDDIAGKGNNSRKGIWLYDTWIGDDGHYSDYILKWGHLENDFEIAGTKKLNLIKGNYDNDVFSASAEYGYMKNLKNDWYITPQVQLQLAKVTGADYITNQNTNVHVDGIDSIIGRAGFKLGKNFGDNKKNTFYLKADVLREFLGEQFVSVKDVTSDNEYVGFKYDHSGYWYDVGFGFNIETKKDSYAFLDVERRFGNGNKNSYQINSGFYWAL
;
A
#
# COMPACT_ATOMS: atom_id res chain seq x y z
N ASN A 1 -22.95 11.17 69.58
CA ASN A 1 -22.98 11.90 68.33
C ASN A 1 -22.31 13.28 68.48
N ILE A 2 -21.32 13.61 67.60
CA ILE A 2 -20.65 14.90 67.61
C ILE A 2 -21.04 15.58 66.25
N SER A 3 -21.52 16.81 66.32
CA SER A 3 -21.86 17.61 65.16
C SER A 3 -21.18 18.97 65.24
N LEU A 4 -20.38 19.30 64.23
CA LEU A 4 -19.80 20.62 64.00
C LEU A 4 -20.45 21.18 62.72
N ASN A 5 -21.06 22.38 62.87
CA ASN A 5 -21.74 23.02 61.74
C ASN A 5 -21.36 24.50 61.65
N ALA A 6 -20.69 24.87 60.55
CA ALA A 6 -20.32 26.23 60.23
C ALA A 6 -21.22 26.83 59.12
N ASN A 7 -22.43 26.29 58.86
CA ASN A 7 -23.44 26.73 57.89
C ASN A 7 -22.89 27.36 56.60
N LYS A 8 -22.51 28.65 56.64
CA LYS A 8 -21.91 29.41 55.52
C LYS A 8 -20.41 29.70 55.73
N GLY A 9 -19.82 29.17 56.75
CA GLY A 9 -18.44 29.40 57.18
C GLY A 9 -17.56 28.17 56.99
N GLN A 10 -16.33 28.27 57.51
CA GLN A 10 -15.29 27.26 57.44
C GLN A 10 -15.15 26.53 58.78
N ASN A 11 -15.09 25.23 58.79
CA ASN A 11 -14.55 24.45 59.90
C ASN A 11 -13.04 24.26 59.75
N ASN A 12 -12.25 24.55 60.75
CA ASN A 12 -10.81 24.37 60.74
C ASN A 12 -10.42 23.52 61.97
N ILE A 13 -10.03 22.28 61.73
CA ILE A 13 -9.66 21.31 62.75
C ILE A 13 -8.18 20.99 62.57
N LYS A 14 -7.40 21.26 63.61
CA LYS A 14 -5.95 21.01 63.58
C LYS A 14 -5.49 20.24 64.80
N ALA A 15 -4.74 19.18 64.59
CA ALA A 15 -4.11 18.42 65.66
C ALA A 15 -2.68 18.02 65.22
N SER A 16 -1.81 17.74 66.20
CA SER A 16 -0.46 17.24 65.90
C SER A 16 -0.47 15.77 65.54
N ASP A 17 -1.39 15.01 66.08
CA ASP A 17 -1.45 13.54 65.90
C ASP A 17 -2.76 13.14 65.21
N THR A 18 -3.88 12.99 65.87
CA THR A 18 -5.17 12.60 65.29
C THR A 18 -6.20 13.73 65.48
N ALA A 19 -6.81 14.14 64.32
CA ALA A 19 -7.78 15.25 64.34
C ALA A 19 -9.20 14.74 64.68
N ILE A 20 -9.64 13.65 64.07
CA ILE A 20 -10.95 13.02 64.31
C ILE A 20 -10.73 11.57 64.64
N SER A 21 -11.09 11.12 65.86
CA SER A 21 -11.03 9.71 66.25
C SER A 21 -12.40 9.23 66.66
N VAL A 22 -12.83 8.11 66.04
CA VAL A 22 -14.12 7.47 66.37
C VAL A 22 -13.87 5.99 66.59
N ASN A 23 -14.17 5.55 67.86
CA ASN A 23 -14.08 4.14 68.22
C ASN A 23 -15.34 3.74 69.01
N LYS A 24 -16.14 2.83 68.43
CA LYS A 24 -17.42 2.41 69.03
C LYS A 24 -17.23 1.41 70.12
N ASN A 25 -16.14 0.66 70.19
CA ASN A 25 -15.90 -0.38 71.16
C ASN A 25 -15.12 0.06 72.39
N ASN A 26 -14.63 1.29 72.42
CA ASN A 26 -13.88 1.80 73.55
C ASN A 26 -14.82 2.32 74.67
N ILE A 27 -15.71 1.44 75.20
CA ILE A 27 -16.65 1.75 76.22
C ILE A 27 -16.56 0.66 77.30
N ASP A 28 -16.54 1.15 78.55
CA ASP A 28 -16.50 0.39 79.74
C ASP A 28 -17.51 -0.77 79.76
N LYS A 29 -17.06 -2.00 79.94
CA LYS A 29 -17.84 -3.25 79.80
C LYS A 29 -19.03 -3.41 80.75
N ASN A 30 -19.24 -2.42 81.66
CA ASN A 30 -20.26 -2.49 82.72
C ASN A 30 -21.56 -1.73 82.37
N ILE A 31 -21.76 -1.13 81.22
CA ILE A 31 -23.00 -0.42 80.90
C ILE A 31 -23.75 -1.13 79.76
N ALA A 32 -24.82 -1.85 80.14
CA ALA A 32 -25.76 -2.43 79.18
C ALA A 32 -26.66 -1.32 78.61
N THR A 33 -26.28 -0.69 77.57
CA THR A 33 -27.12 0.25 76.75
C THR A 33 -27.33 -0.27 75.34
N THR A 34 -28.59 -0.19 74.86
CA THR A 34 -28.93 -0.30 73.46
C THR A 34 -28.25 0.84 72.73
N ARG A 35 -27.21 0.50 71.95
CA ARG A 35 -26.31 1.50 71.40
C ARG A 35 -26.85 2.07 70.09
N THR A 36 -27.08 3.36 70.03
CA THR A 36 -27.18 4.14 68.79
C THR A 36 -25.78 4.25 68.18
N ASP A 37 -25.72 4.25 66.83
CA ASP A 37 -24.46 4.41 66.12
C ASP A 37 -23.65 5.63 66.55
N THR A 38 -22.33 5.47 66.68
CA THR A 38 -21.44 6.57 66.96
C THR A 38 -21.22 7.38 65.65
N VAL A 39 -21.72 8.61 65.64
CA VAL A 39 -21.63 9.46 64.45
C VAL A 39 -20.87 10.75 64.77
N VAL A 40 -19.87 11.06 63.92
CA VAL A 40 -19.26 12.39 63.88
C VAL A 40 -19.62 13.04 62.52
N LYS A 41 -20.29 14.21 62.59
CA LYS A 41 -20.74 14.95 61.43
C LYS A 41 -20.16 16.36 61.41
N ILE A 42 -19.44 16.71 60.38
CA ILE A 42 -18.86 18.05 60.17
C ILE A 42 -19.47 18.63 58.93
N THR A 43 -20.14 19.78 59.08
CA THR A 43 -20.83 20.42 57.94
C THR A 43 -20.38 21.89 57.83
N GLY A 44 -20.06 22.36 56.65
CA GLY A 44 -19.65 23.75 56.45
C GLY A 44 -19.67 24.18 54.99
N LYS A 45 -19.31 25.42 54.73
CA LYS A 45 -18.98 25.86 53.38
C LYS A 45 -17.69 25.16 52.95
N ASP A 46 -16.67 25.29 53.78
CA ASP A 46 -15.39 24.60 53.60
C ASP A 46 -15.03 23.87 54.91
N ASN A 47 -14.41 22.69 54.80
CA ASN A 47 -13.85 21.98 55.94
C ASN A 47 -12.34 21.78 55.71
N ILE A 48 -11.54 22.24 56.65
CA ILE A 48 -10.08 22.06 56.68
C ILE A 48 -9.72 21.19 57.87
N ILE A 49 -9.11 20.03 57.60
CA ILE A 49 -8.67 19.09 58.62
C ILE A 49 -7.19 18.82 58.44
N ASN A 50 -6.37 19.05 59.47
CA ASN A 50 -4.93 18.94 59.36
C ASN A 50 -4.34 18.22 60.58
N ALA A 51 -3.80 17.02 60.35
CA ALA A 51 -3.15 16.21 61.38
C ALA A 51 -2.26 15.12 60.74
N THR A 52 -1.47 14.38 61.50
CA THR A 52 -0.79 13.17 60.98
C THR A 52 -1.82 12.13 60.55
N THR A 53 -2.83 11.86 61.41
CA THR A 53 -4.02 11.10 61.06
C THR A 53 -5.22 12.07 61.08
N ALA A 54 -5.72 12.43 59.93
CA ALA A 54 -6.81 13.37 59.81
C ALA A 54 -8.13 12.77 60.33
N ILE A 55 -8.39 11.52 59.96
CA ILE A 55 -9.58 10.74 60.38
C ILE A 55 -9.12 9.35 60.79
N ASP A 56 -9.43 8.94 62.02
CA ASP A 56 -9.24 7.58 62.55
C ASP A 56 -10.62 7.04 62.95
N ASN A 57 -11.26 6.27 62.06
CA ASN A 57 -12.60 5.78 62.21
C ASN A 57 -12.60 4.25 62.33
N ILE A 58 -12.85 3.74 63.55
CA ILE A 58 -12.72 2.30 63.79
C ILE A 58 -13.97 1.73 64.45
N ASP A 59 -14.09 0.41 64.46
CA ASP A 59 -15.08 -0.37 65.20
C ASP A 59 -16.54 0.05 64.93
N SER A 60 -16.96 0.06 63.68
CA SER A 60 -18.31 0.43 63.22
C SER A 60 -18.68 1.90 63.47
N GLY A 61 -17.70 2.79 63.57
CA GLY A 61 -17.94 4.23 63.68
C GLY A 61 -18.46 4.82 62.35
N ASN A 62 -19.18 5.94 62.43
CA ASN A 62 -19.61 6.69 61.26
C ASN A 62 -19.04 8.13 61.26
N VAL A 63 -18.32 8.51 60.24
CA VAL A 63 -17.78 9.85 60.02
C VAL A 63 -18.35 10.47 58.75
N GLU A 64 -18.96 11.63 58.85
CA GLU A 64 -19.46 12.42 57.72
C GLU A 64 -18.79 13.81 57.68
N ILE A 65 -18.04 14.09 56.63
CA ILE A 65 -17.45 15.41 56.35
C ILE A 65 -18.15 15.98 55.12
N ILE A 66 -18.97 17.00 55.29
CA ILE A 66 -19.82 17.55 54.23
C ILE A 66 -19.52 19.03 54.06
N ALA A 67 -19.04 19.40 52.89
CA ALA A 67 -18.86 20.80 52.53
C ALA A 67 -19.82 21.18 51.37
N SER A 68 -20.33 22.41 51.36
CA SER A 68 -21.02 22.92 50.18
C SER A 68 -20.06 23.36 49.08
N GLU A 69 -18.80 23.66 49.42
CA GLU A 69 -17.72 23.93 48.49
C GLU A 69 -16.59 22.91 48.64
N ASN A 70 -15.64 23.11 49.57
CA ASN A 70 -14.41 22.32 49.55
C ASN A 70 -14.14 21.58 50.87
N ASN A 71 -13.69 20.33 50.77
CA ASN A 71 -13.00 19.64 51.86
C ASN A 71 -11.48 19.61 51.55
N SER A 72 -10.67 20.11 52.50
CA SER A 72 -9.21 20.01 52.47
C SER A 72 -8.73 19.19 53.66
N ILE A 73 -8.31 17.97 53.40
CA ILE A 73 -7.94 16.98 54.44
C ILE A 73 -6.46 16.65 54.25
N ASN A 74 -5.62 17.07 55.23
CA ASN A 74 -4.20 16.80 55.21
C ASN A 74 -3.84 15.83 56.32
N GLY A 75 -3.46 14.64 55.99
CA GLY A 75 -3.16 13.48 56.84
C GLY A 75 -3.93 12.25 56.40
N LEU A 76 -3.65 11.12 57.06
CA LEU A 76 -4.26 9.84 56.79
C LEU A 76 -5.78 9.85 57.08
N VAL A 77 -6.56 9.37 56.16
CA VAL A 77 -7.96 8.92 56.34
C VAL A 77 -7.95 7.43 56.56
N HIS A 78 -8.06 6.97 57.81
CA HIS A 78 -8.09 5.58 58.23
C HIS A 78 -9.49 5.16 58.57
N ALA A 79 -9.92 3.99 58.09
CA ALA A 79 -11.18 3.34 58.39
C ALA A 79 -10.95 1.84 58.63
N GLU A 80 -11.45 1.32 59.78
CA GLU A 80 -11.21 -0.09 60.14
C GLU A 80 -12.43 -0.71 60.85
N ASN A 81 -12.54 -2.04 60.74
CA ASN A 81 -13.52 -2.83 61.48
C ASN A 81 -14.97 -2.36 61.27
N LYS A 82 -15.51 -2.44 60.07
CA LYS A 82 -16.89 -2.08 59.67
C LYS A 82 -17.22 -0.59 59.86
N ALA A 83 -16.22 0.26 59.94
CA ALA A 83 -16.40 1.71 59.97
C ALA A 83 -16.88 2.25 58.62
N ASN A 84 -17.60 3.37 58.65
CA ASN A 84 -18.03 4.08 57.43
C ASN A 84 -17.56 5.53 57.49
N THR A 85 -16.82 5.94 56.49
CA THR A 85 -16.33 7.32 56.32
C THR A 85 -16.88 7.92 55.03
N LYS A 86 -17.59 9.06 55.14
CA LYS A 86 -18.11 9.79 53.98
C LYS A 86 -17.53 11.18 53.94
N ILE A 87 -16.93 11.53 52.82
CA ILE A 87 -16.40 12.87 52.51
C ILE A 87 -17.14 13.37 51.26
N GLN A 88 -17.86 14.47 51.39
CA GLN A 88 -18.68 15.04 50.33
C GLN A 88 -18.48 16.55 50.24
N GLY A 89 -18.10 17.04 49.05
CA GLY A 89 -17.91 18.46 48.75
C GLY A 89 -17.91 18.67 47.25
N LYS A 90 -17.89 19.92 46.79
CA LYS A 90 -17.67 20.23 45.39
C LYS A 90 -16.26 19.79 44.98
N ILE A 91 -15.26 20.18 45.80
CA ILE A 91 -13.88 19.69 45.61
C ILE A 91 -13.47 18.96 46.91
N ASN A 92 -13.01 17.76 46.81
CA ASN A 92 -12.40 17.01 47.91
C ASN A 92 -10.91 16.88 47.65
N TYR A 93 -10.07 17.54 48.40
CA TYR A 93 -8.61 17.49 48.33
C TYR A 93 -8.07 16.74 49.54
N LEU A 94 -7.49 15.55 49.31
CA LEU A 94 -6.89 14.71 50.32
C LEU A 94 -5.38 14.64 50.09
N LYS A 95 -4.61 15.04 51.13
CA LYS A 95 -3.15 15.07 51.02
C LYS A 95 -2.48 14.29 52.14
N ASN A 96 -1.47 13.46 51.82
CA ASN A 96 -0.60 12.84 52.81
C ASN A 96 0.83 12.63 52.25
N ASP A 97 1.74 13.52 52.55
CA ASP A 97 3.12 13.46 52.09
C ASP A 97 3.95 12.34 52.74
N LYS A 98 3.44 11.65 53.75
CA LYS A 98 4.20 10.65 54.53
C LYS A 98 3.82 9.21 54.18
N ASP A 99 2.54 8.92 53.93
CA ASP A 99 2.02 7.57 53.73
C ASP A 99 0.75 7.54 52.88
N ASN A 100 -0.19 6.61 53.12
CA ASN A 100 -1.48 6.52 52.45
C ASN A 100 -2.30 7.79 52.68
N ALA A 101 -2.99 8.27 51.62
CA ALA A 101 -4.04 9.26 51.83
C ALA A 101 -5.30 8.61 52.39
N ILE A 102 -5.69 7.45 51.87
CA ILE A 102 -6.81 6.62 52.34
C ILE A 102 -6.32 5.22 52.66
N GLU A 103 -6.60 4.74 53.84
CA GLU A 103 -6.39 3.36 54.26
C GLU A 103 -7.71 2.80 54.82
N SER A 104 -8.20 1.73 54.20
CA SER A 104 -9.44 1.07 54.60
C SER A 104 -9.20 -0.43 54.79
N ASN A 105 -9.55 -0.95 55.99
CA ASN A 105 -9.37 -2.34 56.39
C ASN A 105 -10.69 -2.86 56.94
N ASN A 106 -11.36 -3.75 56.24
CA ASN A 106 -12.70 -4.25 56.57
C ASN A 106 -13.69 -3.10 56.86
N ALA A 107 -13.68 -2.04 56.07
CA ALA A 107 -14.43 -0.81 56.25
C ALA A 107 -14.81 -0.15 54.91
N ASN A 108 -15.59 0.94 54.97
CA ASN A 108 -16.03 1.64 53.78
C ASN A 108 -15.59 3.13 53.80
N VAL A 109 -15.07 3.61 52.68
CA VAL A 109 -14.77 5.04 52.49
C VAL A 109 -15.42 5.50 51.19
N LEU A 110 -16.24 6.57 51.28
CA LEU A 110 -16.85 7.24 50.12
C LEU A 110 -16.36 8.68 50.03
N VAL A 111 -15.76 9.01 48.92
CA VAL A 111 -15.41 10.40 48.57
C VAL A 111 -16.25 10.81 47.34
N GLN A 112 -17.08 11.83 47.51
CA GLN A 112 -18.06 12.25 46.52
C GLN A 112 -17.99 13.75 46.22
N GLY A 113 -17.84 14.14 44.94
CA GLY A 113 -17.76 15.59 44.57
C GLY A 113 -17.90 15.82 43.07
N SER A 114 -17.66 17.07 42.67
CA SER A 114 -17.30 17.36 41.29
C SER A 114 -15.90 16.86 40.99
N GLU A 115 -14.98 17.20 41.88
CA GLU A 115 -13.58 16.79 41.78
C GLU A 115 -13.12 16.11 43.06
N ASN A 116 -12.44 14.96 42.92
CA ASN A 116 -11.75 14.30 44.03
C ASN A 116 -10.25 14.26 43.69
N ILE A 117 -9.42 14.88 44.48
CA ILE A 117 -7.97 15.01 44.28
C ILE A 117 -7.24 14.36 45.47
N ILE A 118 -6.37 13.42 45.19
CA ILE A 118 -5.52 12.74 46.15
C ILE A 118 -4.05 13.03 45.80
N GLU A 119 -3.31 13.57 46.71
CA GLU A 119 -1.85 13.76 46.62
C GLU A 119 -1.18 13.10 47.81
N ALA A 120 -0.35 12.06 47.58
CA ALA A 120 0.21 11.28 48.67
C ALA A 120 1.53 10.57 48.28
N THR A 121 2.22 10.07 49.29
CA THR A 121 3.29 9.10 49.05
C THR A 121 2.71 7.79 48.51
N LYS A 122 1.55 7.36 49.09
CA LYS A 122 0.73 6.24 48.66
C LYS A 122 -0.71 6.71 48.57
N GLY A 123 -1.42 6.44 47.46
CA GLY A 123 -2.75 6.98 47.23
C GLY A 123 -3.82 6.29 48.12
N ILE A 124 -4.34 5.16 47.64
CA ILE A 124 -5.44 4.41 48.30
C ILE A 124 -4.97 2.99 48.60
N SER A 125 -5.21 2.56 49.87
CA SER A 125 -5.06 1.17 50.29
C SER A 125 -6.42 0.63 50.74
N SER A 126 -6.89 -0.50 50.18
CA SER A 126 -8.17 -1.16 50.49
C SER A 126 -7.95 -2.67 50.73
N ILE A 127 -8.12 -3.13 51.94
CA ILE A 127 -7.80 -4.52 52.33
C ILE A 127 -8.91 -5.16 53.14
N ASP A 128 -8.93 -6.49 53.21
CA ASP A 128 -9.85 -7.30 54.00
C ASP A 128 -11.31 -6.90 53.81
N LYS A 129 -11.88 -7.14 52.60
CA LYS A 129 -13.30 -6.88 52.28
C LYS A 129 -13.75 -5.44 52.39
N SER A 130 -12.80 -4.50 52.39
CA SER A 130 -13.12 -3.06 52.42
C SER A 130 -13.52 -2.54 51.04
N GLU A 131 -14.27 -1.43 51.04
CA GLU A 131 -14.64 -0.74 49.84
C GLU A 131 -14.28 0.75 49.91
N VAL A 132 -13.50 1.22 48.94
CA VAL A 132 -13.21 2.65 48.76
C VAL A 132 -13.83 3.10 47.42
N LYS A 133 -14.70 4.12 47.51
CA LYS A 133 -15.37 4.73 46.37
C LYS A 133 -14.99 6.17 46.17
N LEU A 134 -14.47 6.56 45.02
CA LEU A 134 -14.37 7.92 44.54
C LEU A 134 -15.41 8.13 43.44
N GLN A 135 -16.35 9.05 43.70
CA GLN A 135 -17.43 9.37 42.75
C GLN A 135 -17.32 10.84 42.39
N ALA A 136 -17.07 11.15 41.12
CA ALA A 136 -16.94 12.49 40.63
C ALA A 136 -17.93 12.77 39.48
N THR A 137 -18.41 14.03 39.36
CA THR A 137 -19.06 14.45 38.13
C THR A 137 -18.03 14.91 37.10
N ASP A 138 -16.92 15.52 37.54
CA ASP A 138 -15.91 16.09 36.67
C ASP A 138 -14.58 15.28 36.67
N SER A 139 -13.91 15.06 37.80
CA SER A 139 -12.69 14.26 37.80
C SER A 139 -12.35 13.55 39.10
N ASN A 140 -11.76 12.37 39.02
CA ASN A 140 -10.97 11.74 40.05
C ASN A 140 -9.48 11.80 39.67
N VAL A 141 -8.64 12.37 40.51
CA VAL A 141 -7.20 12.50 40.31
C VAL A 141 -6.44 11.90 41.49
N ILE A 142 -5.54 10.99 41.24
CA ILE A 142 -4.65 10.38 42.22
C ILE A 142 -3.22 10.62 41.79
N ASN A 143 -2.48 11.46 42.50
CA ASN A 143 -1.06 11.72 42.31
C ASN A 143 -0.28 11.10 43.48
N ALA A 144 0.54 10.10 43.20
CA ALA A 144 1.26 9.39 44.23
C ALA A 144 2.75 9.22 43.88
N LYS A 145 3.58 9.02 44.91
CA LYS A 145 5.02 8.78 44.71
C LYS A 145 5.30 7.31 44.46
N ASN A 146 4.70 6.41 45.25
CA ASN A 146 5.06 4.98 45.21
C ASN A 146 3.98 4.07 44.62
N PHE A 147 2.71 4.27 44.99
CA PHE A 147 1.59 3.60 44.35
C PHE A 147 0.32 4.44 44.39
N GLY A 148 -0.51 4.33 43.34
CA GLY A 148 -1.78 5.02 43.24
C GLY A 148 -2.89 4.30 44.00
N ILE A 149 -3.14 3.04 43.64
CA ILE A 149 -4.17 2.18 44.24
C ILE A 149 -3.59 0.82 44.57
N TYR A 150 -3.75 0.38 45.80
CA TYR A 150 -3.38 -0.95 46.27
C TYR A 150 -4.57 -1.64 46.87
N THR A 151 -4.87 -2.87 46.45
CA THR A 151 -5.97 -3.68 47.04
C THR A 151 -5.50 -5.09 47.33
N LYS A 152 -6.00 -5.67 48.45
CA LYS A 152 -5.66 -7.04 48.88
C LYS A 152 -6.86 -7.67 49.59
N GLU A 153 -6.92 -9.01 49.62
CA GLU A 153 -7.84 -9.78 50.47
C GLU A 153 -9.31 -9.38 50.31
N GLU A 154 -9.84 -9.48 49.08
CA GLU A 154 -11.21 -9.10 48.72
C GLU A 154 -11.52 -7.58 48.87
N GLY A 155 -10.50 -6.75 49.04
CA GLY A 155 -10.65 -5.30 48.99
C GLY A 155 -11.15 -4.79 47.64
N VAL A 156 -11.92 -3.71 47.63
CA VAL A 156 -12.52 -3.13 46.43
C VAL A 156 -12.22 -1.63 46.36
N VAL A 157 -11.80 -1.18 45.18
CA VAL A 157 -11.71 0.25 44.86
C VAL A 157 -12.50 0.57 43.59
N ASN A 158 -13.39 1.57 43.69
CA ASN A 158 -14.18 2.05 42.57
C ASN A 158 -13.92 3.55 42.32
N LEU A 159 -13.38 3.88 41.13
CA LEU A 159 -13.25 5.26 40.61
C LEU A 159 -14.30 5.49 39.54
N ASN A 160 -15.30 6.28 39.82
CA ASN A 160 -16.36 6.58 38.84
C ASN A 160 -16.38 8.07 38.50
N ALA A 161 -16.26 8.41 37.23
CA ALA A 161 -16.42 9.77 36.71
C ALA A 161 -17.54 9.80 35.68
N THR A 162 -18.54 10.67 35.84
CA THR A 162 -19.73 10.70 34.99
C THR A 162 -19.47 11.45 33.69
N ASN A 163 -18.92 12.66 33.76
CA ASN A 163 -18.73 13.54 32.59
C ASN A 163 -17.26 13.79 32.25
N ALA A 164 -16.31 13.18 32.94
CA ALA A 164 -14.91 13.49 32.79
C ALA A 164 -13.95 12.33 33.14
N ASN A 165 -12.74 12.64 33.57
CA ASN A 165 -11.61 11.74 33.56
C ASN A 165 -11.31 11.10 34.91
N ASN A 166 -10.86 9.86 34.89
CA ASN A 166 -10.10 9.30 36.03
C ASN A 166 -8.61 9.31 35.68
N THR A 167 -7.80 9.85 36.55
CA THR A 167 -6.34 9.96 36.38
C THR A 167 -5.63 9.34 37.57
N VAL A 168 -4.70 8.43 37.31
CA VAL A 168 -3.78 7.86 38.30
C VAL A 168 -2.36 8.11 37.78
N TYR A 169 -1.63 8.96 38.44
CA TYR A 169 -0.23 9.28 38.15
C TYR A 169 0.68 8.83 39.29
N VAL A 170 1.74 8.11 39.00
CA VAL A 170 2.68 7.60 39.99
C VAL A 170 4.13 7.82 39.52
N GLU A 171 4.96 8.33 40.43
CA GLU A 171 6.37 8.55 40.14
C GLU A 171 7.15 7.24 40.03
N THR A 172 6.99 6.34 41.04
CA THR A 172 7.70 5.06 41.07
C THR A 172 6.81 3.92 41.59
N GLY A 173 6.98 2.71 41.08
CA GLY A 173 6.29 1.52 41.57
C GLY A 173 5.05 1.13 40.79
N TYR A 174 3.85 1.24 41.38
CA TYR A 174 2.62 0.72 40.76
C TYR A 174 1.54 1.77 40.61
N GLY A 175 0.96 1.89 39.40
CA GLY A 175 -0.25 2.71 39.22
C GLY A 175 -1.42 2.14 40.00
N ILE A 176 -1.81 0.90 39.66
CA ILE A 176 -2.81 0.11 40.41
C ILE A 176 -2.30 -1.30 40.60
N SER A 177 -2.47 -1.84 41.80
CA SER A 177 -2.06 -3.22 42.14
C SER A 177 -3.17 -3.91 42.92
N GLY A 178 -3.57 -5.09 42.43
CA GLY A 178 -4.59 -5.95 43.06
C GLY A 178 -4.05 -7.34 43.38
N ASN A 179 -4.36 -7.85 44.61
CA ASN A 179 -4.05 -9.18 45.05
C ASN A 179 -5.28 -9.81 45.69
N ASN A 180 -5.95 -10.77 45.03
CA ASN A 180 -7.23 -11.34 45.41
C ASN A 180 -8.28 -10.26 45.74
N SER A 181 -8.52 -9.34 44.78
CA SER A 181 -9.27 -8.11 45.02
C SER A 181 -9.93 -7.57 43.76
N SER A 182 -10.65 -6.44 43.86
CA SER A 182 -11.29 -5.81 42.70
C SER A 182 -10.98 -4.32 42.59
N ILE A 183 -10.63 -3.85 41.40
CA ILE A 183 -10.46 -2.44 41.11
C ILE A 183 -11.25 -2.11 39.83
N ASN A 184 -12.15 -1.13 39.94
CA ASN A 184 -12.94 -0.65 38.82
C ASN A 184 -12.69 0.84 38.58
N ILE A 185 -12.27 1.21 37.39
CA ILE A 185 -12.09 2.59 36.98
C ILE A 185 -13.02 2.81 35.79
N ASP A 186 -14.08 3.56 35.99
CA ASP A 186 -15.14 3.78 35.01
C ASP A 186 -15.32 5.27 34.71
N SER A 187 -15.29 5.60 33.43
CA SER A 187 -15.65 6.90 32.91
C SER A 187 -16.75 6.76 31.87
N GLN A 188 -17.91 7.43 32.11
CA GLN A 188 -19.04 7.31 31.18
C GLN A 188 -18.85 8.15 29.90
N SER A 189 -18.29 9.34 30.01
CA SER A 189 -18.12 10.25 28.86
C SER A 189 -16.70 10.80 28.68
N GLY A 190 -15.79 10.54 29.60
CA GLY A 190 -14.40 10.99 29.56
C GLY A 190 -13.41 9.85 29.38
N ASN A 191 -12.18 10.11 29.75
CA ASN A 191 -11.04 9.23 29.59
C ASN A 191 -10.57 8.65 30.91
N ASN A 192 -9.91 7.50 30.86
CA ASN A 192 -9.11 7.01 31.98
C ASN A 192 -7.63 7.09 31.62
N SER A 193 -6.81 7.61 32.52
CA SER A 193 -5.36 7.70 32.37
C SER A 193 -4.65 7.07 33.56
N ILE A 194 -3.77 6.11 33.30
CA ILE A 194 -2.90 5.50 34.30
C ILE A 194 -1.47 5.63 33.80
N GLU A 195 -0.69 6.47 34.45
CA GLU A 195 0.70 6.73 34.06
C GLU A 195 1.67 6.48 35.22
N VAL A 196 2.69 5.67 34.98
CA VAL A 196 3.76 5.37 35.94
C VAL A 196 5.10 5.72 35.28
N VAL A 197 5.85 6.65 35.91
CA VAL A 197 7.11 7.11 35.34
C VAL A 197 8.18 6.01 35.43
N GLN A 198 8.25 5.29 36.57
CA GLN A 198 9.16 4.15 36.75
C GLN A 198 8.41 2.99 37.43
N GLY A 199 8.10 1.93 36.67
CA GLY A 199 7.46 0.74 37.20
C GLY A 199 6.30 0.21 36.33
N ILE A 200 5.25 -0.28 37.00
CA ILE A 200 4.13 -1.01 36.40
C ILE A 200 2.83 -0.22 36.51
N ALA A 201 2.11 -0.04 35.38
CA ALA A 201 0.86 0.71 35.44
C ALA A 201 -0.29 -0.11 36.09
N ILE A 202 -0.49 -1.36 35.69
CA ILE A 202 -1.52 -2.25 36.21
C ILE A 202 -0.90 -3.58 36.59
N GLU A 203 -1.05 -3.97 37.86
CA GLU A 203 -0.65 -5.29 38.36
C GLU A 203 -1.85 -6.04 38.93
N ALA A 204 -2.07 -7.27 38.46
CA ALA A 204 -3.15 -8.14 38.96
C ALA A 204 -2.62 -9.52 39.33
N ASN A 205 -2.80 -9.91 40.58
CA ASN A 205 -2.30 -11.15 41.13
C ASN A 205 -3.42 -11.97 41.80
N ASN A 206 -3.30 -13.28 41.87
CA ASN A 206 -4.01 -14.21 42.72
C ASN A 206 -5.56 -14.06 42.75
N GLY A 207 -6.21 -14.02 41.59
CA GLY A 207 -7.66 -13.92 41.48
C GLY A 207 -8.21 -12.49 41.47
N SER A 208 -7.37 -11.50 41.29
CA SER A 208 -7.82 -10.10 41.16
C SER A 208 -8.60 -9.88 39.87
N ASN A 209 -9.57 -8.95 39.97
CA ASN A 209 -10.37 -8.49 38.84
C ASN A 209 -10.18 -6.96 38.70
N ILE A 210 -9.51 -6.54 37.65
CA ILE A 210 -9.27 -5.12 37.35
C ILE A 210 -9.98 -4.75 36.07
N SER A 211 -10.85 -3.74 36.15
CA SER A 211 -11.57 -3.19 34.98
C SER A 211 -11.29 -1.72 34.81
N VAL A 212 -10.87 -1.33 33.61
CA VAL A 212 -10.72 0.07 33.22
C VAL A 212 -11.61 0.32 32.01
N ASN A 213 -12.67 1.08 32.19
CA ASN A 213 -13.69 1.27 31.18
C ASN A 213 -13.90 2.76 30.88
N ALA A 214 -13.81 3.14 29.62
CA ALA A 214 -14.13 4.46 29.09
C ALA A 214 -15.15 4.33 27.95
N ASN A 215 -16.44 4.27 28.30
CA ASN A 215 -17.52 3.91 27.37
C ASN A 215 -17.47 4.66 26.03
N ASN A 216 -17.39 5.99 26.06
CA ASN A 216 -17.30 6.86 24.88
C ASN A 216 -15.93 7.55 24.73
N GLY A 217 -14.98 7.20 25.58
CA GLY A 217 -13.67 7.84 25.67
C GLY A 217 -12.52 6.89 25.44
N GLN A 218 -11.35 7.33 25.86
CA GLN A 218 -10.08 6.67 25.66
C GLN A 218 -9.52 6.16 27.00
N ASN A 219 -8.98 4.95 27.02
CA ASN A 219 -8.08 4.49 28.07
C ASN A 219 -6.63 4.73 27.64
N ASN A 220 -5.86 5.43 28.43
CA ASN A 220 -4.43 5.69 28.22
C ASN A 220 -3.65 5.07 29.38
N ILE A 221 -2.89 4.02 29.10
CA ILE A 221 -2.12 3.25 30.07
C ILE A 221 -0.65 3.31 29.66
N LYS A 222 0.17 3.95 30.51
CA LYS A 222 1.57 4.17 30.21
C LYS A 222 2.48 3.83 31.37
N ALA A 223 3.55 3.12 31.10
CA ALA A 223 4.60 2.81 32.07
C ALA A 223 5.98 2.75 31.42
N SER A 224 7.05 2.89 32.22
CA SER A 224 8.41 2.64 31.70
C SER A 224 8.65 1.16 31.42
N ASP A 225 8.21 0.30 32.38
CA ASP A 225 8.57 -1.12 32.35
C ASP A 225 7.45 -1.99 31.80
N ILE A 226 6.34 -2.13 32.53
CA ILE A 226 5.20 -2.97 32.16
C ILE A 226 3.90 -2.20 32.26
N ALA A 227 3.10 -2.16 31.19
CA ALA A 227 1.80 -1.51 31.28
C ALA A 227 0.76 -2.38 31.98
N ILE A 228 0.68 -3.66 31.66
CA ILE A 228 -0.27 -4.61 32.25
C ILE A 228 0.47 -5.90 32.63
N SER A 229 0.55 -6.19 33.91
CA SER A 229 1.17 -7.39 34.47
C SER A 229 0.13 -8.26 35.17
N LEU A 230 -0.01 -9.51 34.72
CA LEU A 230 -0.87 -10.51 35.39
C LEU A 230 -0.10 -11.72 35.81
N ASN A 231 -0.29 -12.17 37.04
CA ASN A 231 0.22 -13.44 37.53
C ASN A 231 -0.78 -14.17 38.43
N LYS A 232 -1.39 -15.23 37.94
CA LYS A 232 -2.37 -16.02 38.72
C LYS A 232 -1.76 -16.80 39.88
N ASN A 233 -0.49 -17.15 39.81
CA ASN A 233 0.20 -18.03 40.74
C ASN A 233 1.29 -17.36 41.57
N ASN A 234 1.26 -16.03 41.71
CA ASN A 234 2.20 -15.35 42.59
C ASN A 234 1.80 -15.66 44.04
N ILE A 235 2.20 -16.84 44.56
CA ILE A 235 1.80 -17.41 45.82
C ILE A 235 2.48 -16.63 46.95
N ASP A 236 1.78 -15.68 47.53
CA ASP A 236 2.01 -15.34 48.90
C ASP A 236 1.54 -16.55 49.74
N LYS A 237 2.43 -17.25 50.40
CA LYS A 237 2.17 -18.58 51.05
C LYS A 237 1.07 -18.57 52.14
N ASP A 238 0.57 -17.39 52.44
CA ASP A 238 -0.41 -17.18 53.54
C ASP A 238 -1.85 -16.98 53.07
N ILE A 239 -2.15 -17.01 51.77
CA ILE A 239 -3.51 -16.85 51.26
C ILE A 239 -4.03 -18.17 50.70
N ALA A 240 -5.06 -18.72 51.36
CA ALA A 240 -5.82 -19.87 50.88
C ALA A 240 -6.55 -19.50 49.58
N THR A 241 -6.00 -19.83 48.45
CA THR A 241 -6.55 -19.48 47.12
C THR A 241 -7.75 -20.38 46.81
N THR A 242 -8.95 -19.85 46.89
CA THR A 242 -10.07 -20.29 46.07
C THR A 242 -9.74 -19.86 44.65
N SER A 243 -9.75 -20.77 43.71
CA SER A 243 -9.28 -20.58 42.31
C SER A 243 -10.20 -19.67 41.51
N THR A 244 -10.18 -18.37 41.82
CA THR A 244 -10.82 -17.34 41.02
C THR A 244 -9.89 -16.94 39.87
N ASN A 245 -10.45 -16.67 38.67
CA ASN A 245 -9.66 -16.25 37.55
C ASN A 245 -9.10 -14.83 37.79
N THR A 246 -7.78 -14.65 37.57
CA THR A 246 -7.18 -13.31 37.53
C THR A 246 -7.52 -12.66 36.19
N VAL A 247 -8.12 -11.48 36.20
CA VAL A 247 -8.61 -10.81 35.00
C VAL A 247 -8.24 -9.37 34.99
N VAL A 248 -7.74 -8.89 33.85
CA VAL A 248 -7.66 -7.46 33.55
C VAL A 248 -8.45 -7.18 32.29
N LYS A 249 -9.40 -6.25 32.33
CA LYS A 249 -10.21 -5.83 31.22
C LYS A 249 -10.08 -4.34 31.00
N ILE A 250 -9.65 -3.97 29.78
CA ILE A 250 -9.57 -2.59 29.33
C ILE A 250 -10.58 -2.42 28.18
N ALA A 251 -11.58 -1.59 28.38
CA ALA A 251 -12.63 -1.39 27.40
C ALA A 251 -12.89 0.11 27.13
N GLY A 252 -13.03 0.50 25.90
CA GLY A 252 -13.22 1.90 25.53
C GLY A 252 -13.57 2.12 24.08
N LYS A 253 -13.73 3.37 23.69
CA LYS A 253 -13.76 3.74 22.29
C LYS A 253 -12.38 3.48 21.68
N ASP A 254 -11.35 4.03 22.31
CA ASP A 254 -9.96 3.81 21.96
C ASP A 254 -9.16 3.34 23.20
N ASN A 255 -8.19 2.45 23.02
CA ASN A 255 -7.24 2.07 24.05
C ASN A 255 -5.82 2.37 23.57
N ILE A 256 -5.05 3.12 24.35
CA ILE A 256 -3.63 3.37 24.13
C ILE A 256 -2.84 2.74 25.27
N ILE A 257 -1.94 1.81 24.94
CA ILE A 257 -1.10 1.10 25.89
C ILE A 257 0.35 1.23 25.44
N ASN A 258 1.21 1.79 26.30
CA ASN A 258 2.60 2.04 25.94
C ASN A 258 3.54 1.69 27.10
N ALA A 259 4.46 0.77 26.89
CA ALA A 259 5.53 0.40 27.81
C ALA A 259 6.61 -0.42 27.08
N THR A 260 7.73 -0.71 27.72
CA THR A 260 8.69 -1.70 27.20
C THR A 260 8.02 -3.05 27.01
N THR A 261 7.22 -3.49 28.00
CA THR A 261 6.31 -4.65 27.87
C THR A 261 4.88 -4.13 28.03
N ALA A 262 4.10 -4.13 26.96
CA ALA A 262 2.74 -3.64 27.00
C ALA A 262 1.83 -4.59 27.81
N ILE A 263 1.97 -5.91 27.62
CA ILE A 263 1.21 -6.93 28.32
C ILE A 263 2.16 -8.07 28.69
N ASP A 264 2.27 -8.37 30.01
CA ASP A 264 2.93 -9.55 30.53
C ASP A 264 1.90 -10.40 31.31
N ASN A 265 1.28 -11.34 30.61
CA ASN A 265 0.21 -12.19 31.14
C ASN A 265 0.74 -13.60 31.36
N ILE A 266 0.83 -14.04 32.61
CA ILE A 266 1.46 -15.31 32.96
C ILE A 266 0.56 -16.19 33.87
N ASN A 267 0.85 -17.49 33.87
CA ASN A 267 0.28 -18.47 34.81
C ASN A 267 -1.26 -18.54 34.81
N GLY A 268 -1.89 -18.54 33.62
CA GLY A 268 -3.32 -18.71 33.45
C GLY A 268 -4.17 -17.48 33.74
N GLY A 269 -3.58 -16.27 33.71
CA GLY A 269 -4.31 -15.00 33.75
C GLY A 269 -5.11 -14.74 32.49
N ASN A 270 -6.11 -13.86 32.58
CA ASN A 270 -6.90 -13.41 31.44
C ASN A 270 -6.79 -11.89 31.23
N VAL A 271 -6.36 -11.45 30.06
CA VAL A 271 -6.34 -10.04 29.64
C VAL A 271 -7.30 -9.85 28.48
N GLU A 272 -8.18 -8.86 28.59
CA GLU A 272 -9.07 -8.44 27.51
C GLU A 272 -8.86 -6.95 27.20
N ILE A 273 -8.43 -6.64 25.97
CA ILE A 273 -8.33 -5.27 25.44
C ILE A 273 -9.37 -5.12 24.34
N ILE A 274 -10.41 -4.33 24.63
CA ILE A 274 -11.59 -4.21 23.74
C ILE A 274 -11.80 -2.74 23.40
N ALA A 275 -11.69 -2.41 22.11
CA ALA A 275 -12.04 -1.09 21.60
C ALA A 275 -13.22 -1.15 20.63
N SER A 276 -14.13 -0.18 20.69
CA SER A 276 -15.14 -0.02 19.66
C SER A 276 -14.58 0.58 18.36
N GLU A 277 -13.48 1.34 18.45
CA GLU A 277 -12.73 1.85 17.30
C GLU A 277 -11.29 1.29 17.32
N ASN A 278 -10.35 1.88 18.07
CA ASN A 278 -8.94 1.55 17.91
C ASN A 278 -8.26 1.04 19.18
N ASN A 279 -7.44 -0.01 19.04
CA ASN A 279 -6.38 -0.33 19.99
C ASN A 279 -5.03 0.13 19.41
N SER A 280 -4.26 0.90 20.17
CA SER A 280 -2.88 1.26 19.87
C SER A 280 -1.98 0.73 20.98
N ILE A 281 -1.22 -0.33 20.69
CA ILE A 281 -0.38 -1.01 21.67
C ILE A 281 1.07 -0.95 21.22
N ASP A 282 1.90 -0.30 22.02
CA ASP A 282 3.34 -0.18 21.79
C ASP A 282 4.11 -0.86 22.94
N GLY A 283 4.80 -1.93 22.64
CA GLY A 283 5.53 -2.79 23.54
C GLY A 283 5.23 -4.27 23.32
N LEU A 284 5.99 -5.14 23.98
CA LEU A 284 5.80 -6.61 23.90
C LEU A 284 4.43 -7.02 24.43
N ILE A 285 3.71 -7.83 23.68
CA ILE A 285 2.50 -8.53 24.09
C ILE A 285 2.88 -10.00 24.35
N HIS A 286 2.95 -10.39 25.62
CA HIS A 286 3.39 -11.72 26.05
C HIS A 286 2.28 -12.47 26.79
N ALA A 287 2.06 -13.72 26.41
CA ALA A 287 1.18 -14.66 27.11
C ALA A 287 1.94 -15.95 27.41
N LYS A 288 2.07 -16.29 28.69
CA LYS A 288 2.88 -17.43 29.14
C LYS A 288 2.10 -18.38 30.04
N ASN A 289 2.43 -19.68 29.96
CA ASN A 289 1.92 -20.70 30.89
C ASN A 289 0.38 -20.68 31.04
N LYS A 290 -0.37 -21.06 30.02
CA LYS A 290 -1.85 -21.10 29.98
C LYS A 290 -2.53 -19.72 30.13
N ALA A 291 -1.81 -18.64 30.08
CA ALA A 291 -2.40 -17.32 30.07
C ALA A 291 -3.16 -17.08 28.75
N ASN A 292 -4.23 -16.29 28.85
CA ASN A 292 -5.07 -15.94 27.70
C ASN A 292 -5.13 -14.42 27.52
N THR A 293 -4.77 -13.94 26.36
CA THR A 293 -4.81 -12.51 26.02
C THR A 293 -5.67 -12.31 24.79
N LYS A 294 -6.70 -11.48 24.90
CA LYS A 294 -7.61 -11.13 23.81
C LYS A 294 -7.50 -9.66 23.47
N ILE A 295 -7.31 -9.36 22.17
CA ILE A 295 -7.26 -8.00 21.61
C ILE A 295 -8.34 -7.89 20.54
N GLN A 296 -9.30 -7.03 20.74
CA GLN A 296 -10.42 -6.84 19.84
C GLN A 296 -10.65 -5.34 19.58
N GLY A 297 -10.65 -4.93 18.33
CA GLY A 297 -10.92 -3.57 17.90
C GLY A 297 -11.38 -3.53 16.45
N LYS A 298 -11.98 -2.41 16.05
CA LYS A 298 -12.21 -2.17 14.61
C LYS A 298 -10.87 -2.11 13.88
N VAL A 299 -9.90 -1.39 14.48
CA VAL A 299 -8.51 -1.39 14.03
C VAL A 299 -7.58 -1.61 15.22
N ASN A 300 -6.58 -2.49 15.07
CA ASN A 300 -5.51 -2.73 16.04
C ASN A 300 -4.17 -2.30 15.43
N TYR A 301 -3.50 -1.34 16.04
CA TYR A 301 -2.13 -0.91 15.75
C TYR A 301 -1.19 -1.52 16.79
N LEU A 302 -0.40 -2.51 16.39
CA LEU A 302 0.47 -3.26 17.29
C LEU A 302 1.93 -3.09 16.85
N LYS A 303 2.76 -2.57 17.72
CA LYS A 303 4.20 -2.42 17.46
C LYS A 303 5.01 -2.61 18.74
N ASN A 304 6.29 -2.78 18.60
CA ASN A 304 7.25 -2.81 19.70
C ASN A 304 8.57 -2.20 19.26
N ASP A 305 8.82 -0.97 19.65
CA ASP A 305 10.02 -0.25 19.25
C ASP A 305 11.30 -0.71 20.02
N ASN A 306 11.16 -1.46 21.12
CA ASN A 306 12.24 -1.77 22.05
C ASN A 306 12.58 -3.26 22.19
N GLY A 307 11.83 -4.18 21.56
CA GLY A 307 11.96 -5.63 21.79
C GLY A 307 12.34 -6.45 20.55
N GLN A 308 12.50 -7.76 20.76
CA GLN A 308 12.76 -8.72 19.68
C GLN A 308 11.47 -9.24 19.03
N SER A 309 10.34 -9.22 19.74
CA SER A 309 9.04 -9.65 19.24
C SER A 309 7.96 -8.64 19.59
N ILE A 310 6.89 -8.58 18.78
CA ILE A 310 5.70 -7.78 19.09
C ILE A 310 4.72 -8.63 19.88
N ILE A 311 4.39 -9.82 19.38
CA ILE A 311 3.43 -10.75 19.95
C ILE A 311 4.13 -12.07 20.20
N TRP A 312 4.08 -12.53 21.46
CA TRP A 312 4.74 -13.77 21.87
C TRP A 312 3.81 -14.63 22.74
N ALA A 313 3.42 -15.77 22.20
CA ALA A 313 2.72 -16.82 22.94
C ALA A 313 3.70 -17.93 23.35
N ASP A 314 4.12 -17.92 24.62
CA ASP A 314 5.02 -18.91 25.25
C ASP A 314 4.20 -19.87 26.11
N ALA A 315 3.72 -20.97 25.55
CA ALA A 315 2.76 -21.87 26.19
C ALA A 315 1.45 -21.17 26.68
N GLY A 316 1.13 -20.01 26.10
CA GLY A 316 -0.09 -19.24 26.35
C GLY A 316 -0.89 -19.04 25.07
N THR A 317 -2.01 -18.33 25.14
CA THR A 317 -2.88 -18.04 24.01
C THR A 317 -3.04 -16.54 23.80
N ILE A 318 -2.96 -16.10 22.55
CA ILE A 318 -3.23 -14.72 22.15
C ILE A 318 -4.22 -14.74 20.99
N ASP A 319 -5.38 -14.08 21.18
CA ASP A 319 -6.44 -13.95 20.18
C ASP A 319 -6.57 -12.50 19.71
N ILE A 320 -6.54 -12.29 18.39
CA ILE A 320 -6.65 -10.95 17.79
C ILE A 320 -7.84 -10.90 16.84
N THR A 321 -8.69 -9.89 16.99
CA THR A 321 -9.87 -9.71 16.13
C THR A 321 -9.98 -8.28 15.60
N GLY A 322 -10.23 -8.14 14.30
CA GLY A 322 -10.39 -6.88 13.57
C GLY A 322 -9.24 -6.57 12.61
N THR A 323 -9.37 -5.47 11.87
CA THR A 323 -8.29 -5.02 10.99
C THR A 323 -7.04 -4.73 11.81
N SER A 324 -5.92 -5.35 11.48
CA SER A 324 -4.72 -5.26 12.31
C SER A 324 -3.51 -4.83 11.47
N ILE A 325 -2.78 -3.85 12.01
CA ILE A 325 -1.52 -3.37 11.47
C ILE A 325 -0.45 -3.71 12.51
N ILE A 326 0.29 -4.78 12.24
CA ILE A 326 1.36 -5.29 13.09
C ILE A 326 2.67 -4.89 12.43
N GLN A 327 3.42 -3.99 13.05
CA GLN A 327 4.60 -3.41 12.44
C GLN A 327 5.86 -3.65 13.29
N ALA A 328 6.66 -4.59 12.87
CA ALA A 328 8.00 -4.82 13.42
C ALA A 328 9.04 -3.90 12.74
N ASN A 329 10.07 -3.55 13.49
CA ASN A 329 11.26 -2.92 12.93
C ASN A 329 12.11 -3.99 12.20
N SER A 330 13.10 -3.57 11.43
CA SER A 330 14.02 -4.48 10.75
C SER A 330 14.63 -5.50 11.72
N GLN A 331 14.53 -6.79 11.40
CA GLN A 331 15.01 -7.94 12.20
C GLN A 331 14.16 -8.32 13.43
N GLN A 332 12.99 -7.77 13.61
CA GLN A 332 12.07 -8.18 14.67
C GLN A 332 11.07 -9.23 14.19
N VAL A 333 10.66 -10.11 15.12
CA VAL A 333 9.60 -11.08 14.90
C VAL A 333 8.24 -10.41 15.17
N ALA A 334 7.32 -10.46 14.20
CA ALA A 334 5.98 -9.94 14.40
C ALA A 334 5.15 -10.88 15.31
N LEU A 335 5.14 -12.17 14.98
CA LEU A 335 4.39 -13.20 15.71
C LEU A 335 5.31 -14.36 16.08
N LEU A 336 5.40 -14.70 17.36
CA LEU A 336 6.17 -15.84 17.88
C LEU A 336 5.26 -16.73 18.71
N ALA A 337 5.10 -17.99 18.32
CA ALA A 337 4.44 -19.02 19.13
C ALA A 337 5.40 -20.15 19.40
N ASN A 338 5.58 -20.50 20.69
CA ASN A 338 6.40 -21.61 21.09
C ASN A 338 5.87 -22.31 22.35
N ASN A 339 6.35 -23.50 22.59
CA ASN A 339 6.11 -24.22 23.84
C ASN A 339 7.28 -23.98 24.80
N ASP A 340 7.01 -23.84 26.07
CA ASP A 340 8.05 -23.92 27.11
C ASP A 340 8.51 -25.40 27.25
N MET A 341 9.80 -25.63 27.10
CA MET A 341 10.41 -26.98 27.15
C MET A 341 10.05 -27.79 28.42
N ASN A 342 9.57 -27.14 29.46
CA ASN A 342 9.18 -27.76 30.73
C ASN A 342 7.63 -27.97 30.87
N ASN A 343 6.84 -27.51 29.89
CA ASN A 343 5.41 -27.56 29.92
C ASN A 343 4.83 -28.24 28.66
N LEU A 344 3.86 -29.14 28.85
CA LEU A 344 3.11 -29.77 27.76
C LEU A 344 2.11 -28.82 27.05
N ASN A 345 2.09 -27.54 27.40
CA ASN A 345 1.11 -26.60 26.87
C ASN A 345 1.69 -25.89 25.62
N GLN A 346 0.85 -25.83 24.62
CA GLN A 346 1.17 -25.19 23.34
C GLN A 346 1.01 -23.67 23.43
N GLY A 347 1.98 -22.90 22.89
CA GLY A 347 1.81 -21.48 22.60
C GLY A 347 0.93 -21.31 21.36
N ILE A 348 -0.14 -20.52 21.47
CA ILE A 348 -1.14 -20.38 20.42
C ILE A 348 -1.36 -18.91 20.11
N ILE A 349 -1.25 -18.54 18.84
CA ILE A 349 -1.70 -17.24 18.31
C ILE A 349 -2.82 -17.51 17.31
N THR A 350 -4.00 -16.94 17.56
CA THR A 350 -5.10 -16.95 16.60
C THR A 350 -5.46 -15.53 16.21
N ALA A 351 -5.76 -15.33 14.93
CA ALA A 351 -6.23 -14.04 14.46
C ALA A 351 -7.38 -14.20 13.47
N SER A 352 -8.43 -13.39 13.69
CA SER A 352 -9.51 -13.15 12.72
C SER A 352 -9.41 -11.72 12.21
N PHE A 353 -8.63 -11.55 11.17
CA PHE A 353 -8.31 -10.24 10.62
C PHE A 353 -9.43 -9.69 9.74
N GLY A 354 -9.64 -8.38 9.81
CA GLY A 354 -10.39 -7.62 8.81
C GLY A 354 -9.58 -7.43 7.53
N GLN A 355 -10.24 -6.97 6.49
CA GLN A 355 -9.60 -6.60 5.21
C GLN A 355 -8.55 -5.50 5.41
N ASN A 356 -7.56 -5.45 4.51
CA ASN A 356 -6.42 -4.53 4.57
C ASN A 356 -5.55 -4.67 5.82
N SER A 357 -5.55 -5.84 6.45
CA SER A 357 -4.61 -6.12 7.53
C SER A 357 -3.19 -6.28 7.01
N VAL A 358 -2.22 -5.81 7.80
CA VAL A 358 -0.80 -5.80 7.42
C VAL A 358 0.03 -6.39 8.55
N ILE A 359 0.95 -7.30 8.20
CA ILE A 359 1.97 -7.83 9.10
C ILE A 359 3.34 -7.52 8.47
N LYS A 360 4.15 -6.73 9.16
CA LYS A 360 5.56 -6.50 8.83
C LYS A 360 6.44 -7.13 9.89
N GLY A 361 7.30 -8.03 9.47
CA GLY A 361 8.17 -8.85 10.33
C GLY A 361 7.86 -10.33 10.24
N ASP A 362 8.74 -11.14 10.79
CA ASP A 362 8.67 -12.59 10.66
C ASP A 362 7.53 -13.20 11.49
N ILE A 363 6.95 -14.28 10.97
CA ILE A 363 5.94 -15.11 11.62
C ILE A 363 6.59 -16.46 11.93
N ILE A 364 6.77 -16.78 13.20
CA ILE A 364 7.52 -17.94 13.62
C ILE A 364 6.71 -18.81 14.58
N ALA A 365 6.47 -20.06 14.21
CA ALA A 365 6.00 -21.10 15.11
C ALA A 365 7.09 -22.14 15.34
N LYS A 366 7.47 -22.38 16.59
CA LYS A 366 8.52 -23.34 16.92
C LYS A 366 8.18 -24.13 18.18
N ASP A 367 8.88 -25.23 18.40
CA ASP A 367 8.73 -26.04 19.62
C ASP A 367 7.26 -26.40 19.90
N ASN A 368 6.56 -26.95 18.89
CA ASN A 368 5.12 -27.25 18.91
C ASN A 368 4.17 -26.03 19.02
N GLY A 369 4.64 -24.78 18.80
CA GLY A 369 3.82 -23.59 18.75
C GLY A 369 2.80 -23.63 17.61
N LEU A 370 1.67 -22.93 17.74
CA LEU A 370 0.59 -22.86 16.76
C LEU A 370 0.23 -21.42 16.40
N ILE A 371 0.23 -21.13 15.11
CA ILE A 371 -0.27 -19.84 14.60
C ILE A 371 -1.38 -20.12 13.59
N LYS A 372 -2.56 -19.51 13.81
CA LYS A 372 -3.70 -19.58 12.88
C LYS A 372 -4.16 -18.18 12.53
N LEU A 373 -4.01 -17.80 11.27
CA LEU A 373 -4.46 -16.51 10.78
C LEU A 373 -5.55 -16.71 9.72
N ASN A 374 -6.70 -16.11 9.95
CA ASN A 374 -7.82 -16.13 9.01
C ASN A 374 -8.22 -14.71 8.65
N VAL A 375 -8.58 -14.47 7.40
CA VAL A 375 -9.07 -13.17 6.94
C VAL A 375 -10.53 -13.30 6.51
N SER A 376 -11.40 -12.52 7.13
CA SER A 376 -12.77 -12.34 6.67
C SER A 376 -12.78 -11.44 5.43
N ASN A 377 -12.80 -12.02 4.24
CA ASN A 377 -12.79 -11.29 2.98
C ASN A 377 -13.97 -11.68 2.09
N SER A 378 -14.95 -10.79 1.98
CA SER A 378 -16.12 -10.95 1.13
C SER A 378 -16.09 -10.08 -0.14
N ASN A 379 -15.08 -9.22 -0.31
CA ASN A 379 -14.97 -8.29 -1.43
C ASN A 379 -13.72 -8.59 -2.26
N ASP A 380 -13.90 -8.89 -3.54
CA ASP A 380 -12.82 -9.23 -4.48
C ASP A 380 -11.92 -8.05 -4.86
N ASP A 381 -12.33 -6.82 -4.55
CA ASP A 381 -11.58 -5.61 -4.92
C ASP A 381 -10.71 -5.05 -3.78
N ILE A 382 -10.80 -5.63 -2.56
CA ILE A 382 -10.07 -5.16 -1.38
C ILE A 382 -9.03 -6.22 -0.97
N SER A 383 -7.84 -5.79 -0.59
CA SER A 383 -6.79 -6.69 -0.11
C SER A 383 -7.20 -7.44 1.15
N GLY A 384 -6.96 -8.74 1.18
CA GLY A 384 -7.11 -9.57 2.37
C GLY A 384 -6.01 -9.27 3.38
N LEU A 385 -4.88 -9.95 3.28
CA LEU A 385 -3.74 -9.83 4.17
C LEU A 385 -2.46 -9.49 3.39
N ILE A 386 -1.70 -8.53 3.88
CA ILE A 386 -0.37 -8.20 3.37
C ILE A 386 0.66 -8.65 4.40
N ILE A 387 1.57 -9.53 4.03
CA ILE A 387 2.68 -10.00 4.86
C ILE A 387 4.00 -9.58 4.20
N GLU A 388 4.83 -8.84 4.93
CA GLU A 388 6.19 -8.47 4.55
C GLU A 388 7.16 -9.05 5.60
N GLY A 389 7.62 -10.28 5.41
CA GLY A 389 8.49 -11.02 6.34
C GLY A 389 8.49 -12.51 6.04
N ASN A 390 9.36 -13.25 6.72
CA ASN A 390 9.45 -14.70 6.56
C ASN A 390 8.36 -15.42 7.38
N ILE A 391 7.97 -16.60 6.92
CA ILE A 391 7.01 -17.47 7.61
C ILE A 391 7.73 -18.80 7.88
N LEU A 392 8.01 -19.07 9.14
CA LEU A 392 8.87 -20.19 9.54
C LEU A 392 8.16 -21.09 10.55
N ALA A 393 8.16 -22.38 10.29
CA ALA A 393 7.71 -23.39 11.23
C ALA A 393 8.85 -24.40 11.50
N GLU A 394 9.25 -24.50 12.75
CA GLU A 394 10.38 -25.33 13.20
C GLU A 394 9.98 -26.23 14.37
N ASN A 395 10.68 -27.33 14.58
CA ASN A 395 10.51 -28.18 15.77
C ASN A 395 9.04 -28.50 16.08
N GLN A 396 8.30 -29.07 15.11
CA GLN A 396 6.87 -29.39 15.20
C GLN A 396 5.97 -28.13 15.32
N GLY A 397 6.46 -26.93 15.09
CA GLY A 397 5.66 -25.73 14.97
C GLY A 397 4.65 -25.83 13.83
N ASN A 398 3.48 -25.24 14.01
CA ASN A 398 2.39 -25.28 13.03
C ASN A 398 1.89 -23.89 12.67
N ILE A 399 1.79 -23.61 11.37
CA ILE A 399 1.23 -22.36 10.86
C ILE A 399 0.12 -22.69 9.85
N SER A 400 -1.06 -22.13 10.07
CA SER A 400 -2.19 -22.23 9.13
C SER A 400 -2.67 -20.84 8.75
N LEU A 401 -2.66 -20.54 7.46
CA LEU A 401 -3.01 -19.23 6.93
C LEU A 401 -4.16 -19.36 5.93
N ASP A 402 -5.27 -18.68 6.15
CA ASP A 402 -6.26 -18.35 5.12
C ASP A 402 -6.18 -16.83 4.89
N ILE A 403 -5.52 -16.45 3.80
CA ILE A 403 -5.09 -15.07 3.63
C ILE A 403 -6.12 -14.14 2.98
N GLY A 404 -7.26 -14.66 2.53
CA GLY A 404 -8.29 -13.89 1.84
C GLY A 404 -7.93 -13.56 0.39
N ASN A 405 -8.83 -12.87 -0.32
CA ASN A 405 -8.63 -12.46 -1.72
C ASN A 405 -7.64 -11.28 -1.83
N ASN A 406 -7.00 -11.11 -2.98
CA ASN A 406 -6.05 -10.04 -3.27
C ASN A 406 -4.95 -9.88 -2.23
N SER A 407 -4.55 -10.94 -1.58
CA SER A 407 -3.51 -10.93 -0.56
C SER A 407 -2.12 -10.96 -1.16
N LEU A 408 -1.15 -10.41 -0.42
CA LEU A 408 0.24 -10.34 -0.84
C LEU A 408 1.14 -10.88 0.27
N ILE A 409 1.93 -11.89 -0.05
CA ILE A 409 3.04 -12.33 0.80
C ILE A 409 4.35 -11.95 0.11
N THR A 410 5.26 -11.32 0.83
CA THR A 410 6.62 -11.07 0.39
C THR A 410 7.57 -11.59 1.46
N GLY A 411 8.21 -12.71 1.19
CA GLY A 411 9.09 -13.38 2.14
C GLY A 411 9.39 -14.82 1.78
N ASN A 412 10.27 -15.40 2.57
CA ASN A 412 10.58 -16.82 2.52
C ASN A 412 9.57 -17.61 3.36
N ILE A 413 9.14 -18.75 2.89
CA ILE A 413 8.25 -19.64 3.64
C ILE A 413 8.95 -21.00 3.78
N ASN A 414 9.16 -21.44 5.01
CA ASN A 414 9.92 -22.65 5.24
C ASN A 414 9.43 -23.41 6.49
N ASP A 415 9.13 -24.70 6.32
CA ASP A 415 8.74 -25.57 7.41
C ASP A 415 9.62 -26.82 7.57
N TYR A 416 10.59 -26.99 6.68
CA TYR A 416 11.55 -28.10 6.72
C TYR A 416 10.92 -29.50 6.78
N SER A 417 9.64 -29.65 6.46
CA SER A 417 8.89 -30.91 6.60
C SER A 417 9.49 -32.08 5.79
N TYR A 418 10.12 -31.78 4.66
CA TYR A 418 10.81 -32.77 3.84
C TYR A 418 12.01 -33.44 4.51
N LEU A 419 12.65 -32.78 5.49
CA LEU A 419 13.78 -33.36 6.23
C LEU A 419 13.37 -34.52 7.14
N ALA A 420 12.12 -34.56 7.60
CA ALA A 420 11.60 -35.66 8.40
C ALA A 420 11.39 -36.93 7.60
N ASP A 421 11.09 -36.81 6.30
CA ASP A 421 10.74 -37.93 5.42
C ASP A 421 11.94 -38.51 4.68
N LEU A 422 13.18 -38.01 4.92
CA LEU A 422 14.37 -38.51 4.25
C LEU A 422 14.75 -39.94 4.70
N ASN A 423 15.00 -40.80 3.75
CA ASN A 423 15.47 -42.17 4.03
C ASN A 423 16.96 -42.21 4.46
N ASN A 424 17.73 -41.21 4.09
CA ASN A 424 19.13 -41.10 4.49
C ASN A 424 19.24 -40.57 5.92
N GLN A 425 19.61 -41.43 6.87
CA GLN A 425 19.69 -41.08 8.29
C GLN A 425 20.68 -39.92 8.61
N ASN A 426 21.67 -39.68 7.75
CA ASN A 426 22.62 -38.56 7.95
C ASN A 426 22.03 -37.21 7.59
N LEU A 427 20.98 -37.18 6.75
CA LEU A 427 20.26 -35.97 6.33
C LEU A 427 18.94 -35.79 7.09
N LYS A 428 18.45 -36.86 7.74
CA LYS A 428 17.19 -36.82 8.48
C LYS A 428 17.29 -35.96 9.73
N GLN A 429 16.51 -34.90 9.78
CA GLN A 429 16.47 -33.95 10.90
C GLN A 429 15.01 -33.74 11.37
N GLU A 430 14.41 -34.76 11.94
CA GLU A 430 13.02 -34.74 12.43
C GLU A 430 12.76 -33.58 13.40
N ASN A 431 13.77 -33.19 14.18
CA ASN A 431 13.64 -32.14 15.17
C ASN A 431 13.54 -30.74 14.57
N LEU A 432 13.86 -30.54 13.28
CA LEU A 432 13.70 -29.25 12.62
C LEU A 432 12.36 -29.11 11.90
N ALA A 433 11.70 -30.21 11.58
CA ALA A 433 10.48 -30.19 10.77
C ALA A 433 9.31 -29.55 11.52
N GLY A 434 8.66 -28.64 10.87
CA GLY A 434 7.37 -28.06 11.22
C GLY A 434 6.29 -28.38 10.19
N ASN A 435 5.22 -27.63 10.19
CA ASN A 435 4.14 -27.75 9.21
C ASN A 435 3.54 -26.37 8.88
N ILE A 436 3.52 -26.03 7.59
CA ILE A 436 2.86 -24.81 7.10
C ILE A 436 1.78 -25.19 6.09
N SER A 437 0.55 -24.74 6.30
CA SER A 437 -0.53 -24.81 5.34
C SER A 437 -1.04 -23.42 4.99
N ILE A 438 -1.10 -23.10 3.69
CA ILE A 438 -1.56 -21.81 3.22
C ILE A 438 -2.68 -21.99 2.19
N ASP A 439 -3.80 -21.32 2.44
CA ASP A 439 -4.91 -21.18 1.50
C ASP A 439 -4.82 -19.80 0.80
N PHE A 440 -4.39 -19.81 -0.45
CA PHE A 440 -4.39 -18.64 -1.32
C PHE A 440 -5.76 -18.48 -1.97
N ASN A 441 -6.50 -17.48 -1.55
CA ASN A 441 -7.77 -17.13 -2.18
C ASN A 441 -7.54 -16.35 -3.48
N ASN A 442 -8.62 -15.99 -4.19
CA ASN A 442 -8.54 -15.43 -5.54
C ASN A 442 -7.62 -14.22 -5.66
N LYS A 443 -6.86 -14.14 -6.76
CA LYS A 443 -5.97 -13.03 -7.13
C LYS A 443 -4.86 -12.73 -6.11
N SER A 444 -4.52 -13.69 -5.26
CA SER A 444 -3.45 -13.54 -4.28
C SER A 444 -2.08 -13.76 -4.92
N ARG A 445 -1.05 -13.15 -4.34
CA ARG A 445 0.32 -13.22 -4.84
C ARG A 445 1.30 -13.53 -3.71
N TRP A 446 2.24 -14.40 -3.99
CA TRP A 446 3.40 -14.64 -3.15
C TRP A 446 4.67 -14.29 -3.91
N ASN A 447 5.43 -13.32 -3.41
CA ASN A 447 6.76 -12.97 -3.86
C ASN A 447 7.77 -13.79 -3.05
N VAL A 448 8.35 -14.77 -3.67
CA VAL A 448 9.37 -15.65 -3.06
C VAL A 448 10.69 -14.90 -3.01
N VAL A 449 11.29 -14.80 -1.82
CA VAL A 449 12.53 -14.04 -1.63
C VAL A 449 13.76 -14.94 -1.60
N ARG A 450 13.61 -16.19 -1.15
CA ARG A 450 14.68 -17.20 -1.05
C ARG A 450 14.13 -18.61 -1.32
N GLN A 451 14.97 -19.65 -1.12
CA GLN A 451 14.54 -21.03 -1.16
C GLN A 451 13.37 -21.26 -0.19
N SER A 452 12.31 -21.89 -0.65
CA SER A 452 11.08 -22.09 0.14
C SER A 452 10.65 -23.54 0.12
N PHE A 453 10.27 -24.07 1.30
CA PHE A 453 9.85 -25.46 1.50
C PHE A 453 8.60 -25.49 2.35
N ILE A 454 7.51 -26.04 1.85
CA ILE A 454 6.19 -25.94 2.47
C ILE A 454 5.48 -27.28 2.47
N SER A 455 4.81 -27.63 3.57
CA SER A 455 3.99 -28.83 3.65
C SER A 455 2.79 -28.78 2.73
N LYS A 456 2.02 -27.65 2.75
CA LYS A 456 0.78 -27.61 1.97
C LYS A 456 0.44 -26.21 1.46
N ILE A 457 0.06 -26.19 0.18
CA ILE A 457 -0.53 -25.01 -0.46
C ILE A 457 -1.84 -25.42 -1.14
N ASN A 458 -2.91 -24.67 -0.87
CA ASN A 458 -4.13 -24.70 -1.65
C ASN A 458 -4.32 -23.35 -2.35
N THR A 459 -4.67 -23.40 -3.64
CA THR A 459 -4.88 -22.18 -4.45
C THR A 459 -6.27 -22.16 -5.05
N LYS A 460 -6.86 -20.98 -5.19
CA LYS A 460 -8.04 -20.71 -6.01
C LYS A 460 -7.63 -20.02 -7.30
N GLU A 461 -8.55 -19.34 -7.96
CA GLU A 461 -8.30 -18.77 -9.29
C GLU A 461 -7.35 -17.55 -9.29
N ASN A 462 -6.60 -17.43 -10.38
CA ASN A 462 -5.76 -16.26 -10.69
C ASN A 462 -4.65 -15.93 -9.67
N ASN A 463 -4.16 -16.94 -8.95
CA ASN A 463 -3.04 -16.77 -8.04
C ASN A 463 -1.70 -16.75 -8.75
N ILE A 464 -0.75 -16.03 -8.17
CA ILE A 464 0.61 -15.88 -8.69
C ILE A 464 1.63 -16.23 -7.62
N ILE A 465 2.52 -17.16 -7.92
CA ILE A 465 3.73 -17.42 -7.15
C ILE A 465 4.90 -16.83 -7.95
N ASP A 466 5.46 -15.74 -7.47
CA ASP A 466 6.52 -15.00 -8.16
C ASP A 466 7.88 -15.27 -7.53
N MET A 467 8.71 -16.01 -8.23
CA MET A 467 10.07 -16.36 -7.80
C MET A 467 11.13 -15.31 -8.20
N VAL A 468 10.73 -14.24 -8.90
CA VAL A 468 11.66 -13.27 -9.52
C VAL A 468 11.52 -11.86 -8.97
N GLY A 469 10.30 -11.41 -8.64
CA GLY A 469 9.97 -9.99 -8.41
C GLY A 469 10.75 -9.29 -7.29
N TYR A 470 11.31 -10.03 -6.34
CA TYR A 470 12.12 -9.53 -5.21
C TYR A 470 13.51 -10.13 -5.15
N ASN A 471 13.97 -10.74 -6.26
CA ASN A 471 15.32 -11.30 -6.35
C ASN A 471 16.36 -10.20 -6.60
N THR A 472 16.90 -9.63 -5.53
CA THR A 472 17.92 -8.58 -5.60
C THR A 472 19.31 -9.11 -5.92
N GLU A 473 19.55 -10.43 -5.77
CA GLU A 473 20.86 -11.05 -5.91
C GLU A 473 21.06 -11.82 -7.23
N ASN A 474 20.02 -11.87 -8.09
CA ASN A 474 19.98 -12.67 -9.33
C ASN A 474 20.35 -14.15 -9.11
N LYS A 475 20.10 -14.68 -7.92
CA LYS A 475 20.27 -16.10 -7.61
C LYS A 475 19.02 -16.89 -8.01
N PRO A 476 19.15 -18.13 -8.45
CA PRO A 476 17.99 -18.96 -8.75
C PRO A 476 17.27 -19.36 -7.47
N HIS A 477 15.94 -19.36 -7.53
CA HIS A 477 15.09 -19.81 -6.43
C HIS A 477 14.59 -21.24 -6.67
N SER A 478 14.35 -21.97 -5.60
CA SER A 478 13.65 -23.26 -5.64
C SER A 478 12.47 -23.22 -4.69
N LEU A 479 11.33 -23.65 -5.19
CA LEU A 479 10.12 -23.86 -4.39
C LEU A 479 9.85 -25.36 -4.31
N MET A 480 9.80 -25.90 -3.11
CA MET A 480 9.40 -27.29 -2.87
C MET A 480 8.13 -27.34 -2.05
N VAL A 481 7.11 -28.03 -2.53
CA VAL A 481 5.83 -28.19 -1.86
C VAL A 481 5.47 -29.67 -1.74
N LYS A 482 5.18 -30.15 -0.54
CA LYS A 482 4.82 -31.55 -0.30
C LYS A 482 3.43 -31.87 -0.85
N GLU A 483 2.44 -30.96 -0.69
CA GLU A 483 1.09 -31.08 -1.25
C GLU A 483 0.62 -29.75 -1.84
N PHE A 484 0.45 -29.69 -3.16
CA PHE A 484 -0.04 -28.49 -3.86
C PHE A 484 -1.37 -28.77 -4.54
N ASN A 485 -2.44 -28.12 -4.13
CA ASN A 485 -3.77 -28.28 -4.69
C ASN A 485 -4.29 -26.97 -5.30
N GLY A 486 -4.88 -27.08 -6.51
CA GLY A 486 -5.46 -25.98 -7.24
C GLY A 486 -4.56 -25.42 -8.33
N ASP A 487 -5.11 -24.52 -9.13
CA ASP A 487 -4.43 -23.94 -10.30
C ASP A 487 -3.59 -22.71 -9.87
N SER A 488 -2.43 -22.52 -10.51
CA SER A 488 -1.55 -21.37 -10.21
C SER A 488 -0.71 -20.92 -11.40
N ASN A 489 -0.25 -19.67 -11.35
CA ASN A 489 0.71 -19.10 -12.26
C ASN A 489 2.06 -18.93 -11.57
N PHE A 490 3.10 -19.55 -12.08
CA PHE A 490 4.47 -19.40 -11.57
C PHE A 490 5.23 -18.38 -12.42
N VAL A 491 5.72 -17.31 -11.80
CA VAL A 491 6.64 -16.37 -12.45
C VAL A 491 8.07 -16.81 -12.15
N MET A 492 8.82 -17.12 -13.19
CA MET A 492 10.14 -17.77 -13.08
C MET A 492 11.18 -17.12 -13.98
N ASN A 493 12.43 -17.20 -13.56
CA ASN A 493 13.60 -16.89 -14.37
C ASN A 493 14.29 -18.17 -14.80
N LEU A 494 14.29 -18.46 -16.11
CA LEU A 494 14.96 -19.64 -16.65
C LEU A 494 16.21 -19.22 -17.44
N ASN A 495 17.26 -19.99 -17.35
CA ASN A 495 18.55 -19.66 -17.93
C ASN A 495 19.20 -20.88 -18.61
N GLY A 496 19.85 -20.66 -19.74
CA GLY A 496 20.61 -21.71 -20.44
C GLY A 496 21.73 -22.32 -19.57
N ASN A 497 22.25 -21.54 -18.61
CA ASN A 497 23.01 -22.13 -17.50
C ASN A 497 22.03 -22.73 -16.47
N ARG A 498 21.92 -24.08 -16.49
CA ARG A 498 20.99 -24.87 -15.66
C ARG A 498 21.11 -24.56 -14.16
N GLN A 499 22.27 -24.21 -13.68
CA GLN A 499 22.51 -23.84 -12.27
C GLN A 499 21.81 -22.53 -11.86
N ASN A 500 21.54 -21.66 -12.85
CA ASN A 500 20.91 -20.33 -12.63
C ASN A 500 19.43 -20.31 -13.00
N THR A 501 18.80 -21.47 -13.11
CA THR A 501 17.37 -21.62 -13.46
C THR A 501 16.52 -21.80 -12.21
N ASP A 502 15.43 -21.05 -12.07
CA ASP A 502 14.44 -21.29 -11.01
C ASP A 502 13.80 -22.67 -11.16
N MET A 503 13.47 -23.33 -10.04
CA MET A 503 12.93 -24.69 -10.04
C MET A 503 11.73 -24.83 -9.11
N VAL A 504 10.71 -25.53 -9.60
CA VAL A 504 9.51 -25.90 -8.82
C VAL A 504 9.46 -27.42 -8.64
N TYR A 505 9.32 -27.87 -7.39
CA TYR A 505 9.19 -29.27 -7.01
C TYR A 505 7.86 -29.48 -6.29
N LEU A 506 6.94 -30.23 -6.89
CA LEU A 506 5.61 -30.51 -6.33
C LEU A 506 5.47 -32.02 -6.10
N ASN A 507 5.56 -32.46 -4.84
CA ASN A 507 5.60 -33.89 -4.56
C ASN A 507 4.23 -34.57 -4.74
N SER A 508 3.14 -33.93 -4.33
CA SER A 508 1.78 -34.47 -4.47
C SER A 508 0.74 -33.36 -4.66
N GLY A 509 -0.50 -33.73 -4.95
CA GLY A 509 -1.61 -32.81 -5.09
C GLY A 509 -2.24 -32.83 -6.47
N THR A 510 -3.01 -31.78 -6.78
CA THR A 510 -3.76 -31.66 -8.04
C THR A 510 -3.79 -30.23 -8.55
N GLY A 511 -3.55 -29.99 -9.83
CA GLY A 511 -3.66 -28.64 -10.40
C GLY A 511 -3.17 -28.52 -11.83
N ASN A 512 -3.59 -27.43 -12.46
CA ASN A 512 -3.09 -27.02 -13.77
C ASN A 512 -2.29 -25.72 -13.60
N TYR A 513 -1.07 -25.76 -14.06
CA TYR A 513 -0.12 -24.67 -13.82
C TYR A 513 0.28 -24.00 -15.11
N ASN A 514 0.50 -22.68 -15.05
CA ASN A 514 1.11 -21.92 -16.11
C ASN A 514 2.45 -21.34 -15.64
N VAL A 515 3.39 -21.22 -16.55
CA VAL A 515 4.68 -20.59 -16.32
C VAL A 515 4.71 -19.25 -17.05
N ILE A 516 5.05 -18.20 -16.31
CA ILE A 516 5.29 -16.86 -16.82
C ILE A 516 6.78 -16.58 -16.66
N LEU A 517 7.50 -16.53 -17.77
CA LEU A 517 8.93 -16.25 -17.73
C LEU A 517 9.19 -14.76 -17.58
N ALA A 518 9.96 -14.38 -16.58
CA ALA A 518 10.38 -13.00 -16.35
C ALA A 518 11.44 -12.54 -17.37
N ASN A 519 12.11 -13.49 -18.00
CA ASN A 519 13.10 -13.28 -19.07
C ASN A 519 12.71 -14.07 -20.30
N ALA A 520 13.11 -13.59 -21.49
CA ALA A 520 13.03 -14.41 -22.71
C ALA A 520 14.14 -15.46 -22.71
N VAL A 521 13.76 -16.65 -23.10
CA VAL A 521 14.66 -17.79 -23.28
C VAL A 521 14.85 -18.02 -24.77
N THR A 522 16.09 -17.98 -25.25
CA THR A 522 16.43 -18.21 -26.66
C THR A 522 16.41 -19.68 -27.01
N LYS A 523 16.43 -20.01 -28.32
CA LYS A 523 16.60 -21.38 -28.76
C LYS A 523 17.91 -22.02 -28.27
N ASN A 524 18.97 -21.23 -28.16
CA ASN A 524 20.27 -21.68 -27.63
C ASN A 524 20.19 -22.03 -26.14
N ASP A 525 19.43 -21.26 -25.36
CA ASP A 525 19.20 -21.58 -23.95
C ASP A 525 18.43 -22.87 -23.75
N ILE A 526 17.42 -23.14 -24.58
CA ILE A 526 16.66 -24.38 -24.56
C ILE A 526 17.58 -25.56 -24.87
N GLY A 527 18.42 -25.43 -25.91
CA GLY A 527 19.32 -26.49 -26.36
C GLY A 527 18.58 -27.72 -26.90
N GLN A 528 19.32 -28.79 -27.15
CA GLN A 528 18.75 -30.05 -27.70
C GLN A 528 17.98 -30.87 -26.66
N ASN A 529 18.35 -30.81 -25.39
CA ASN A 529 17.74 -31.59 -24.30
C ASN A 529 16.56 -30.89 -23.65
N GLY A 530 16.23 -29.65 -24.06
CA GLY A 530 15.24 -28.81 -23.41
C GLY A 530 15.78 -28.13 -22.14
N LEU A 531 14.99 -27.22 -21.57
CA LEU A 531 15.31 -26.49 -20.36
C LEU A 531 14.29 -26.86 -19.28
N ARG A 532 14.70 -27.63 -18.27
CA ARG A 532 13.83 -28.07 -17.15
C ARG A 532 13.50 -26.89 -16.21
N PHE A 533 12.28 -26.84 -15.73
CA PHE A 533 11.83 -25.82 -14.78
C PHE A 533 10.99 -26.38 -13.64
N ALA A 534 10.48 -27.62 -13.76
CA ALA A 534 9.71 -28.23 -12.70
C ALA A 534 9.89 -29.75 -12.66
N THR A 535 9.68 -30.34 -11.48
CA THR A 535 9.50 -31.78 -11.25
C THR A 535 8.21 -31.97 -10.45
N VAL A 536 7.34 -32.86 -10.90
CA VAL A 536 6.08 -33.17 -10.21
C VAL A 536 6.00 -34.66 -9.90
N GLY A 537 5.32 -35.02 -8.80
CA GLY A 537 5.19 -36.41 -8.36
C GLY A 537 4.02 -37.18 -8.99
N ASP A 538 3.05 -36.52 -9.65
CA ASP A 538 1.92 -37.21 -10.31
C ASP A 538 1.60 -36.53 -11.66
N LYS A 539 2.10 -37.11 -12.73
CA LYS A 539 1.92 -36.64 -14.11
C LYS A 539 0.46 -36.55 -14.57
N ASN A 540 -0.43 -37.27 -13.93
CA ASN A 540 -1.85 -37.29 -14.29
C ASN A 540 -2.68 -36.24 -13.57
N LYS A 541 -2.19 -35.70 -12.46
CA LYS A 541 -2.90 -34.74 -11.61
C LYS A 541 -2.25 -33.36 -11.54
N GLN A 542 -0.96 -33.26 -11.82
CA GLN A 542 -0.16 -32.04 -11.74
C GLN A 542 0.38 -31.69 -13.12
N VAL A 543 -0.25 -30.76 -13.82
CA VAL A 543 0.03 -30.51 -15.24
C VAL A 543 0.43 -29.06 -15.50
N PHE A 544 1.64 -28.83 -16.03
CA PHE A 544 2.03 -27.56 -16.61
C PHE A 544 1.51 -27.46 -18.05
N LYS A 545 0.61 -26.51 -18.33
CA LYS A 545 -0.10 -26.38 -19.61
C LYS A 545 0.51 -25.35 -20.55
N ASN A 546 0.92 -24.20 -20.02
CA ASN A 546 1.38 -23.07 -20.81
C ASN A 546 2.67 -22.49 -20.23
N ALA A 547 3.58 -22.09 -21.12
CA ALA A 547 4.74 -21.27 -20.78
C ALA A 547 4.80 -20.06 -21.72
N VAL A 548 4.76 -18.85 -21.14
CA VAL A 548 4.81 -17.61 -21.88
C VAL A 548 5.86 -16.68 -21.27
N ALA A 549 6.60 -15.95 -22.10
CA ALA A 549 7.43 -14.86 -21.62
C ALA A 549 6.71 -13.54 -21.85
N TYR A 550 6.30 -12.89 -20.77
CA TYR A 550 5.89 -11.49 -20.75
C TYR A 550 7.08 -10.67 -20.25
N ASN A 551 8.10 -10.58 -21.10
CA ASN A 551 9.11 -9.58 -20.84
C ASN A 551 8.73 -8.31 -21.63
N ASP A 552 9.18 -7.17 -21.17
CA ASP A 552 8.93 -5.90 -21.82
C ASP A 552 9.80 -5.72 -23.09
N GLY A 553 10.30 -6.85 -23.67
CA GLY A 553 10.99 -6.91 -24.94
C GLY A 553 10.04 -6.77 -26.14
N PHE A 554 10.58 -6.93 -27.33
CA PHE A 554 9.82 -6.70 -28.57
C PHE A 554 8.69 -7.71 -28.81
N PHE A 555 8.92 -8.99 -28.44
CA PHE A 555 7.92 -10.04 -28.58
C PHE A 555 7.46 -10.61 -27.23
N ASN A 556 6.20 -10.99 -27.17
CA ASN A 556 5.72 -12.02 -26.25
C ASN A 556 6.01 -13.38 -26.87
N ILE A 557 6.53 -14.28 -26.07
CA ILE A 557 6.92 -15.60 -26.55
C ILE A 557 6.09 -16.67 -25.85
N LYS A 558 5.53 -17.59 -26.61
CA LYS A 558 4.92 -18.81 -26.11
C LYS A 558 5.86 -19.99 -26.40
N TYR A 559 6.10 -20.78 -25.37
CA TYR A 559 7.01 -21.93 -25.45
C TYR A 559 6.23 -23.23 -25.43
N GLN A 560 6.75 -24.22 -26.18
CA GLN A 560 6.27 -25.59 -26.11
C GLN A 560 6.82 -26.27 -24.87
N ILE A 561 5.93 -26.87 -24.08
CA ILE A 561 6.26 -27.67 -22.91
C ILE A 561 6.21 -29.15 -23.26
N ALA A 562 7.14 -29.91 -22.74
CA ALA A 562 7.10 -31.38 -22.75
C ALA A 562 7.43 -31.92 -21.36
N SER A 563 6.96 -33.12 -21.05
CA SER A 563 7.32 -33.89 -19.87
C SER A 563 8.12 -35.12 -20.22
N GLU A 564 9.01 -35.51 -19.32
CA GLU A 564 9.75 -36.78 -19.39
C GLU A 564 9.73 -37.45 -18.02
N ASP A 565 9.73 -38.79 -17.98
CA ASP A 565 9.77 -39.53 -16.72
C ASP A 565 11.04 -39.17 -15.92
N TYR A 566 10.89 -39.06 -14.59
CA TYR A 566 12.02 -38.75 -13.71
C TYR A 566 12.96 -39.95 -13.62
N ASP A 567 14.21 -39.77 -13.96
CA ASP A 567 15.24 -40.80 -13.85
C ASP A 567 16.36 -40.37 -12.90
N VAL A 568 16.58 -41.12 -11.83
CA VAL A 568 17.62 -40.87 -10.82
C VAL A 568 19.03 -40.94 -11.39
N ASN A 569 19.22 -41.69 -12.46
CA ASN A 569 20.52 -41.90 -13.13
C ASN A 569 20.82 -40.84 -14.20
N ASN A 570 19.89 -39.90 -14.43
CA ASN A 570 20.09 -38.86 -15.40
C ASN A 570 21.10 -37.82 -14.89
N GLU A 571 22.28 -37.79 -15.52
CA GLU A 571 23.35 -36.85 -15.17
C GLU A 571 22.92 -35.39 -15.26
N GLU A 572 21.94 -35.04 -16.09
CA GLU A 572 21.36 -33.70 -16.16
C GLU A 572 20.73 -33.26 -14.83
N ASN A 573 20.24 -34.20 -14.01
CA ASN A 573 19.69 -33.86 -12.70
C ASN A 573 20.71 -33.13 -11.81
N THR A 574 21.99 -33.48 -11.89
CA THR A 574 23.05 -32.83 -11.12
C THR A 574 23.27 -31.37 -11.51
N LEU A 575 22.95 -30.98 -12.76
CA LEU A 575 23.07 -29.61 -13.23
C LEU A 575 22.02 -28.67 -12.62
N TYR A 576 20.86 -29.22 -12.26
CA TYR A 576 19.78 -28.46 -11.66
C TYR A 576 19.76 -28.56 -10.12
N ASN A 577 20.22 -29.66 -9.58
CA ASN A 577 20.14 -30.01 -8.16
C ASN A 577 21.52 -30.00 -7.49
N ASN A 578 22.37 -29.05 -7.82
CA ASN A 578 23.74 -28.94 -7.32
C ASN A 578 23.86 -28.23 -5.96
N GLY A 579 22.79 -28.21 -5.18
CA GLY A 579 22.78 -27.61 -3.86
C GLY A 579 23.72 -28.33 -2.86
N ASP A 580 24.20 -27.58 -1.88
CA ASP A 580 24.94 -28.10 -0.76
C ASP A 580 23.98 -28.43 0.39
N ASN A 581 23.86 -29.70 0.76
CA ASN A 581 23.01 -30.18 1.83
C ASN A 581 23.52 -29.76 3.24
N SER A 582 24.71 -29.20 3.33
CA SER A 582 25.29 -28.81 4.62
C SER A 582 24.67 -27.57 5.23
N ASP A 583 23.95 -26.76 4.41
CA ASP A 583 23.35 -25.49 4.87
C ASP A 583 21.96 -25.28 4.26
N LEU A 584 21.06 -26.24 4.45
CA LEU A 584 19.68 -26.19 3.98
C LEU A 584 18.84 -25.10 4.66
N LEU A 585 19.34 -24.51 5.73
CA LEU A 585 18.63 -23.53 6.54
C LEU A 585 18.74 -22.11 5.99
N THR A 586 19.72 -21.83 5.15
CA THR A 586 20.00 -20.42 4.83
C THR A 586 19.89 -20.02 3.37
N GLU A 587 20.47 -20.70 2.39
CA GLU A 587 20.48 -20.13 1.05
C GLU A 587 20.60 -21.15 -0.11
N ASN A 588 20.89 -22.41 0.18
CA ASN A 588 21.24 -23.36 -0.85
C ASN A 588 20.04 -24.12 -1.41
N ARG A 589 20.09 -24.40 -2.71
CA ARG A 589 19.14 -25.29 -3.39
C ARG A 589 19.19 -26.69 -2.80
N PRO A 590 18.06 -27.44 -2.82
CA PRO A 590 18.10 -28.84 -2.41
C PRO A 590 19.07 -29.62 -3.30
N GLY A 591 19.94 -30.39 -2.67
CA GLY A 591 20.87 -31.24 -3.39
C GLY A 591 20.20 -32.42 -4.09
N ASN A 592 20.93 -33.05 -5.00
CA ASN A 592 20.43 -34.16 -5.79
C ASN A 592 19.94 -35.34 -4.93
N ASP A 593 20.57 -35.59 -3.77
CA ASP A 593 20.18 -36.62 -2.84
C ASP A 593 18.76 -36.42 -2.26
N ILE A 594 18.40 -35.19 -1.97
CA ILE A 594 17.06 -34.84 -1.47
C ILE A 594 16.01 -35.03 -2.56
N ILE A 595 16.28 -34.51 -3.76
CA ILE A 595 15.35 -34.60 -4.89
C ILE A 595 15.17 -36.09 -5.31
N ASN A 596 16.25 -36.87 -5.41
CA ASN A 596 16.16 -38.28 -5.72
C ASN A 596 15.42 -39.09 -4.65
N ASN A 597 15.54 -38.73 -3.38
CA ASN A 597 14.80 -39.37 -2.30
C ASN A 597 13.29 -39.14 -2.40
N ILE A 598 12.87 -37.95 -2.83
CA ILE A 598 11.46 -37.59 -2.96
C ILE A 598 10.83 -38.20 -4.23
N PHE A 599 11.52 -38.10 -5.38
CA PHE A 599 10.95 -38.45 -6.67
C PHE A 599 11.47 -39.76 -7.25
N GLY A 600 12.63 -40.25 -6.82
CA GLY A 600 13.35 -41.34 -7.47
C GLY A 600 12.66 -42.71 -7.42
N ASN A 601 11.81 -42.96 -6.43
CA ASN A 601 11.03 -44.19 -6.34
C ASN A 601 9.57 -44.02 -6.79
N ASN A 602 9.23 -42.90 -7.41
CA ASN A 602 7.87 -42.58 -7.83
C ASN A 602 7.75 -42.71 -9.35
N GLU A 603 7.08 -43.77 -9.83
CA GLU A 603 6.89 -44.09 -11.24
C GLU A 603 6.03 -43.08 -11.99
N ASP A 604 5.24 -42.25 -11.27
CA ASP A 604 4.43 -41.18 -11.83
C ASP A 604 5.15 -39.82 -11.84
N ALA A 605 6.38 -39.76 -11.31
CA ALA A 605 7.14 -38.52 -11.29
C ALA A 605 7.68 -38.14 -12.66
N VAL A 606 7.55 -36.89 -13.05
CA VAL A 606 8.04 -36.35 -14.31
C VAL A 606 8.72 -34.99 -14.14
N ASN A 607 9.68 -34.74 -15.03
CA ASN A 607 10.27 -33.44 -15.26
C ASN A 607 9.51 -32.69 -16.36
N TYR A 608 9.21 -31.43 -16.17
CA TYR A 608 8.69 -30.50 -17.16
C TYR A 608 9.79 -29.60 -17.73
N LYS A 609 9.83 -29.52 -19.07
CA LYS A 609 10.86 -28.79 -19.85
C LYS A 609 10.25 -27.84 -20.87
N LEU A 610 10.90 -26.72 -21.13
CA LEU A 610 10.74 -25.99 -22.40
C LEU A 610 11.51 -26.73 -23.49
N VAL A 611 10.86 -27.08 -24.60
CA VAL A 611 11.50 -27.85 -25.70
C VAL A 611 11.64 -27.03 -26.97
N ASN A 612 10.80 -26.02 -27.18
CA ASN A 612 10.85 -25.17 -28.36
C ASN A 612 10.11 -23.84 -28.14
N ILE A 613 10.32 -22.89 -29.03
CA ILE A 613 9.47 -21.69 -29.15
C ILE A 613 8.29 -22.05 -30.07
N GLU A 614 7.06 -21.94 -29.53
CA GLU A 614 5.83 -22.25 -30.25
C GLU A 614 5.34 -21.06 -31.07
N GLU A 615 5.32 -19.87 -30.46
CA GLU A 615 4.77 -18.67 -31.08
C GLU A 615 5.48 -17.42 -30.57
N LYS A 616 5.65 -16.42 -31.46
CA LYS A 616 6.10 -15.06 -31.14
C LYS A 616 5.06 -14.06 -31.61
N THR A 617 4.52 -13.26 -30.71
CA THR A 617 3.60 -12.15 -31.00
C THR A 617 4.17 -10.83 -30.54
N LEU A 618 3.77 -9.72 -31.17
CA LEU A 618 4.22 -8.40 -30.75
C LEU A 618 3.75 -8.08 -29.31
N SER A 619 4.69 -7.71 -28.48
CA SER A 619 4.41 -7.17 -27.15
C SER A 619 3.83 -5.75 -27.24
N ASN A 620 3.39 -5.18 -26.10
CA ASN A 620 3.04 -3.77 -26.05
C ASN A 620 4.21 -2.87 -26.42
N ALA A 621 5.44 -3.20 -25.98
CA ALA A 621 6.65 -2.50 -26.39
C ALA A 621 6.87 -2.59 -27.90
N GLY A 622 6.76 -3.77 -28.48
CA GLY A 622 6.90 -4.00 -29.92
C GLY A 622 5.87 -3.21 -30.73
N LYS A 623 4.60 -3.27 -30.35
CA LYS A 623 3.54 -2.47 -30.99
C LYS A 623 3.81 -0.97 -30.91
N THR A 624 4.27 -0.49 -29.74
CA THR A 624 4.58 0.93 -29.54
C THR A 624 5.76 1.39 -30.40
N ILE A 625 6.85 0.64 -30.42
CA ILE A 625 8.01 0.92 -31.28
C ILE A 625 7.56 1.08 -32.75
N LEU A 626 6.78 0.12 -33.26
CA LEU A 626 6.30 0.15 -34.62
C LEU A 626 5.31 1.29 -34.87
N ASN A 627 4.37 1.53 -33.96
CA ASN A 627 3.38 2.58 -34.14
C ASN A 627 3.98 3.99 -33.97
N MET A 628 4.97 4.17 -33.09
CA MET A 628 5.71 5.42 -32.97
C MET A 628 6.45 5.75 -34.26
N THR A 629 7.06 4.76 -34.86
CA THR A 629 7.76 4.91 -36.15
C THR A 629 6.79 5.32 -37.25
N LYS A 630 5.61 4.70 -37.33
CA LYS A 630 4.57 5.09 -38.30
C LYS A 630 4.02 6.50 -38.03
N ALA A 631 3.76 6.84 -36.76
CA ALA A 631 3.26 8.16 -36.36
C ALA A 631 4.25 9.28 -36.73
N ASN A 632 5.56 9.00 -36.72
CA ASN A 632 6.58 9.96 -37.12
C ASN A 632 6.42 10.40 -38.58
N TYR A 633 5.99 9.51 -39.49
CA TYR A 633 5.68 9.88 -40.88
C TYR A 633 4.60 10.96 -40.92
N ASP A 634 3.49 10.81 -40.21
CA ASP A 634 2.38 11.77 -40.20
C ASP A 634 2.78 13.16 -39.64
N VAL A 635 3.77 13.21 -38.73
CA VAL A 635 4.32 14.43 -38.16
C VAL A 635 5.37 15.05 -39.09
N ALA A 636 6.18 14.22 -39.77
CA ALA A 636 7.28 14.66 -40.62
C ALA A 636 6.76 15.17 -41.98
N VAL A 637 5.85 14.42 -42.61
CA VAL A 637 5.44 14.62 -43.99
C VAL A 637 4.06 15.28 -44.08
N PHE A 638 4.02 16.59 -44.00
CA PHE A 638 2.78 17.36 -44.21
C PHE A 638 2.95 18.39 -45.34
N MET A 639 1.90 18.60 -46.10
CA MET A 639 1.90 19.59 -47.19
C MET A 639 1.67 20.99 -46.66
N GLY A 640 2.62 21.90 -46.97
CA GLY A 640 2.38 23.33 -46.83
C GLY A 640 1.53 23.79 -48.01
N ARG A 641 0.39 24.43 -47.76
CA ARG A 641 -0.49 24.97 -48.81
C ARG A 641 -0.52 26.49 -48.70
N LEU A 642 -0.61 27.17 -49.82
CA LEU A 642 -0.63 28.63 -49.83
C LEU A 642 -1.84 29.19 -49.05
N ASP A 643 -3.05 28.66 -49.25
CA ASP A 643 -4.27 29.08 -48.60
C ASP A 643 -4.25 28.91 -47.08
N LYS A 644 -3.56 27.91 -46.58
CA LYS A 644 -3.40 27.65 -45.15
C LYS A 644 -2.33 28.52 -44.49
N ARG A 645 -1.39 29.05 -45.23
CA ARG A 645 -0.29 29.90 -44.78
C ARG A 645 -0.68 31.37 -44.76
N MET A 646 -1.28 31.84 -45.85
CA MET A 646 -1.53 33.26 -46.10
C MET A 646 -3.02 33.62 -46.20
N GLY A 647 -3.92 32.66 -45.98
CA GLY A 647 -5.34 32.84 -46.28
C GLY A 647 -5.61 32.92 -47.76
N ASP A 648 -6.64 33.64 -48.19
CA ASP A 648 -6.99 33.78 -49.60
C ASP A 648 -6.07 34.82 -50.29
N VAL A 649 -5.23 34.35 -51.16
CA VAL A 649 -4.14 35.10 -51.80
C VAL A 649 -4.63 36.33 -52.64
N HIS A 650 -5.90 36.38 -53.00
CA HIS A 650 -6.51 37.47 -53.75
C HIS A 650 -6.58 38.77 -52.98
N TYR A 651 -6.43 38.68 -51.64
CA TYR A 651 -6.52 39.84 -50.78
C TYR A 651 -5.16 40.38 -50.36
N LEU A 652 -4.08 39.70 -50.75
CA LEU A 652 -2.74 40.16 -50.47
C LEU A 652 -2.47 41.53 -51.16
N ASN A 653 -2.08 42.48 -50.34
CA ASN A 653 -1.77 43.83 -50.82
C ASN A 653 -0.59 43.83 -51.79
N LYS A 654 -0.66 44.66 -52.86
CA LYS A 654 0.40 44.84 -53.81
C LYS A 654 1.44 45.90 -53.42
N ASN A 655 1.33 46.47 -52.21
CA ASN A 655 2.17 47.64 -51.83
C ASN A 655 3.14 47.36 -50.68
N ASP A 656 2.91 46.32 -49.91
CA ASP A 656 3.61 46.11 -48.64
C ASP A 656 4.10 44.66 -48.48
N ASP A 657 5.20 44.51 -47.77
CA ASP A 657 5.69 43.25 -47.24
C ASP A 657 4.69 42.66 -46.25
N GLY A 658 4.83 41.40 -45.90
CA GLY A 658 3.89 40.76 -45.02
C GLY A 658 4.51 39.96 -43.86
N ILE A 659 3.86 39.99 -42.76
CA ILE A 659 4.11 39.06 -41.64
C ILE A 659 2.87 38.24 -41.43
N TRP A 660 3.03 36.93 -41.27
CA TRP A 660 1.92 36.04 -40.95
C TRP A 660 2.24 35.16 -39.79
N PHE A 661 1.18 34.79 -39.04
CA PHE A 661 1.19 33.85 -37.93
C PHE A 661 0.09 32.85 -38.15
N ARG A 662 0.38 31.56 -37.89
CA ARG A 662 -0.58 30.48 -38.00
C ARG A 662 -0.52 29.58 -36.77
N LEU A 663 -1.73 29.22 -36.26
CA LEU A 663 -1.96 28.15 -35.31
C LEU A 663 -2.61 26.98 -36.08
N ARG A 664 -2.09 25.80 -35.91
CA ARG A 664 -2.62 24.59 -36.51
C ARG A 664 -2.79 23.54 -35.44
N HIS A 665 -3.97 22.90 -35.44
CA HIS A 665 -4.24 21.73 -34.64
C HIS A 665 -4.56 20.56 -35.56
N ASP A 666 -3.85 19.44 -35.40
CA ASP A 666 -4.05 18.18 -36.11
C ASP A 666 -4.47 17.09 -35.15
N ARG A 667 -5.51 16.38 -35.53
CA ARG A 667 -5.78 15.05 -34.99
C ARG A 667 -5.73 14.06 -36.13
N ILE A 668 -4.86 13.07 -36.04
CA ILE A 668 -4.69 12.01 -37.02
C ILE A 668 -4.92 10.68 -36.29
N GLU A 669 -6.06 10.05 -36.53
CA GLU A 669 -6.43 8.76 -35.99
C GLU A 669 -6.35 7.70 -37.08
N LYS A 670 -5.47 6.73 -36.90
CA LYS A 670 -5.22 5.65 -37.85
C LYS A 670 -5.78 4.31 -37.36
N ASP A 671 -6.29 3.52 -38.31
CA ASP A 671 -6.69 2.11 -38.07
C ASP A 671 -5.51 1.19 -37.73
N LEU A 672 -4.30 1.70 -37.82
CA LEU A 672 -3.05 1.03 -37.49
C LEU A 672 -2.77 0.98 -35.99
N GLY A 673 -3.63 1.55 -35.13
CA GLY A 673 -3.54 1.45 -33.68
C GLY A 673 -2.88 2.63 -32.99
N TYR A 674 -2.95 3.85 -33.58
CA TYR A 674 -2.46 5.05 -32.91
C TYR A 674 -3.26 6.30 -33.30
N THR A 675 -3.19 7.29 -32.43
CA THR A 675 -3.72 8.63 -32.66
C THR A 675 -2.66 9.68 -32.32
N VAL A 676 -2.40 10.58 -33.27
CA VAL A 676 -1.53 11.76 -33.05
C VAL A 676 -2.40 13.00 -32.87
N ASP A 677 -2.22 13.71 -31.75
CA ASP A 677 -2.78 15.04 -31.51
C ASP A 677 -1.66 16.06 -31.41
N GLY A 678 -1.64 17.06 -32.27
CA GLY A 678 -0.54 18.02 -32.34
C GLY A 678 -1.01 19.45 -32.51
N ASN A 679 -0.28 20.38 -31.90
CA ASN A 679 -0.42 21.81 -32.09
C ASN A 679 0.86 22.37 -32.72
N MET A 680 0.71 23.11 -33.84
CA MET A 680 1.81 23.72 -34.55
C MET A 680 1.64 25.25 -34.57
N TYR A 681 2.74 25.92 -34.32
CA TYR A 681 2.86 27.39 -34.31
C TYR A 681 3.81 27.77 -35.42
N GLU A 682 3.38 28.65 -36.29
CA GLU A 682 4.19 29.09 -37.44
C GLU A 682 4.19 30.60 -37.52
N LEU A 683 5.36 31.15 -37.84
CA LEU A 683 5.58 32.56 -38.03
C LEU A 683 6.43 32.78 -39.30
N GLY A 684 5.97 33.61 -40.20
CA GLY A 684 6.70 33.93 -41.42
C GLY A 684 6.66 35.40 -41.78
N TYR A 685 7.66 35.77 -42.57
CA TYR A 685 7.79 37.08 -43.21
C TYR A 685 8.04 36.87 -44.68
N ASP A 686 7.38 37.68 -45.54
CA ASP A 686 7.63 37.73 -46.97
C ASP A 686 7.89 39.16 -47.44
N LYS A 687 8.83 39.27 -48.35
CA LYS A 687 9.17 40.49 -49.06
C LYS A 687 8.48 40.49 -50.39
N LEU A 688 7.80 41.60 -50.67
CA LEU A 688 7.08 41.82 -51.91
C LEU A 688 7.99 42.31 -53.04
N PHE A 689 7.88 41.70 -54.20
CA PHE A 689 8.46 42.18 -55.46
C PHE A 689 7.36 42.35 -56.50
N LEU A 690 7.13 43.58 -57.00
CA LEU A 690 6.19 43.82 -58.07
C LEU A 690 6.77 43.33 -59.40
N ARG A 691 5.97 42.70 -60.23
CA ARG A 691 6.26 42.19 -61.55
C ARG A 691 5.24 42.72 -62.54
N ASP A 692 5.61 42.75 -63.83
CA ASP A 692 4.80 43.37 -64.89
C ASP A 692 3.36 42.77 -64.96
N ASN A 693 3.16 41.49 -64.60
CA ASN A 693 1.89 40.80 -64.67
C ASN A 693 1.42 40.20 -63.28
N GLY A 694 1.90 40.72 -62.17
CA GLY A 694 1.54 40.20 -60.86
C GLY A 694 2.49 40.64 -59.74
N GLN A 695 2.52 39.87 -58.70
CA GLN A 695 3.39 40.06 -57.54
C GLN A 695 4.13 38.75 -57.21
N GLU A 696 5.34 38.86 -56.75
CA GLU A 696 6.15 37.78 -56.22
C GLU A 696 6.48 38.04 -54.78
N ARG A 697 6.38 37.02 -53.93
CA ARG A 697 6.67 37.09 -52.48
C ARG A 697 7.69 36.04 -52.15
N LEU A 698 8.86 36.50 -51.78
CA LEU A 698 9.93 35.63 -51.28
C LEU A 698 9.93 35.69 -49.75
N GLY A 699 9.80 34.55 -49.09
CA GLY A 699 9.61 34.52 -47.65
C GLY A 699 10.43 33.46 -46.92
N LEU A 700 10.55 33.72 -45.61
CA LEU A 700 11.15 32.85 -44.61
C LEU A 700 10.14 32.62 -43.52
N ALA A 701 10.01 31.36 -43.07
CA ALA A 701 9.16 31.04 -41.92
C ALA A 701 9.81 30.00 -40.99
N PHE A 702 9.31 30.00 -39.77
CA PHE A 702 9.71 29.05 -38.73
C PHE A 702 8.44 28.31 -38.24
N ASP A 703 8.59 27.02 -37.96
CA ASP A 703 7.56 26.21 -37.33
C ASP A 703 8.05 25.57 -36.03
N TYR A 704 7.13 25.46 -35.06
CA TYR A 704 7.30 24.68 -33.87
C TYR A 704 6.03 23.86 -33.62
N MET A 705 6.16 22.53 -33.57
CA MET A 705 5.08 21.64 -33.28
C MET A 705 5.33 20.87 -31.97
N LYS A 706 4.29 20.73 -31.17
CA LYS A 706 4.24 19.83 -30.02
C LYS A 706 3.00 18.97 -30.12
N GLY A 707 3.20 17.66 -30.12
CA GLY A 707 2.14 16.67 -30.22
C GLY A 707 2.31 15.53 -29.23
N SER A 708 1.26 14.76 -29.08
CA SER A 708 1.25 13.50 -28.33
C SER A 708 0.69 12.39 -29.19
N THR A 709 1.21 11.19 -29.03
CA THR A 709 0.70 9.98 -29.68
C THR A 709 0.15 9.04 -28.62
N SER A 710 -1.10 8.63 -28.73
CA SER A 710 -1.70 7.55 -27.96
C SER A 710 -1.74 6.29 -28.80
N TYR A 711 -1.68 5.14 -28.14
CA TYR A 711 -1.68 3.81 -28.74
C TYR A 711 -2.91 3.03 -28.29
N ASP A 712 -3.59 2.35 -29.21
CA ASP A 712 -4.80 1.59 -28.89
C ASP A 712 -4.48 0.45 -27.91
N ASP A 713 -5.27 0.34 -26.83
CA ASP A 713 -5.16 -0.69 -25.79
C ASP A 713 -3.80 -0.74 -25.04
N ILE A 714 -3.00 0.30 -25.14
CA ILE A 714 -1.70 0.39 -24.44
C ILE A 714 -1.71 1.62 -23.51
N ALA A 715 -1.52 1.38 -22.20
CA ALA A 715 -1.41 2.46 -21.23
C ALA A 715 -0.08 3.20 -21.37
N GLY A 716 -0.17 4.51 -21.60
CA GLY A 716 0.98 5.39 -21.83
C GLY A 716 0.80 6.28 -23.05
N LYS A 717 1.84 6.96 -23.44
CA LYS A 717 1.84 7.90 -24.57
C LYS A 717 3.22 8.06 -25.18
N GLY A 718 3.24 8.55 -26.43
CA GLY A 718 4.39 9.15 -27.07
C GLY A 718 4.28 10.67 -27.13
N ASN A 719 5.38 11.35 -27.22
CA ASN A 719 5.43 12.77 -27.53
C ASN A 719 6.19 12.96 -28.84
N ASN A 720 5.76 13.92 -29.62
CA ASN A 720 6.38 14.30 -30.87
C ASN A 720 6.61 15.79 -30.84
N SER A 721 7.80 16.22 -31.18
CA SER A 721 8.07 17.64 -31.39
C SER A 721 8.75 17.84 -32.74
N ARG A 722 8.54 19.03 -33.31
CA ARG A 722 9.18 19.45 -34.56
C ARG A 722 9.60 20.89 -34.44
N LYS A 723 10.78 21.21 -34.95
CA LYS A 723 11.31 22.54 -35.14
C LYS A 723 11.70 22.66 -36.61
N GLY A 724 11.13 23.62 -37.34
CA GLY A 724 11.38 23.74 -38.80
C GLY A 724 11.66 25.14 -39.30
N ILE A 725 12.28 25.21 -40.46
CA ILE A 725 12.53 26.43 -41.22
C ILE A 725 12.06 26.22 -42.65
N TRP A 726 11.46 27.25 -43.22
CA TRP A 726 10.90 27.27 -44.54
C TRP A 726 11.47 28.42 -45.34
N LEU A 727 11.78 28.15 -46.59
CA LEU A 727 11.97 29.15 -47.63
C LEU A 727 10.84 28.97 -48.63
N TYR A 728 10.20 30.03 -49.03
CA TYR A 728 9.14 29.96 -50.02
C TYR A 728 9.18 31.13 -50.99
N ASP A 729 8.71 30.86 -52.23
CA ASP A 729 8.55 31.81 -53.31
C ASP A 729 7.14 31.66 -53.89
N THR A 730 6.35 32.70 -53.73
CA THR A 730 4.94 32.74 -54.16
C THR A 730 4.76 33.79 -55.23
N TRP A 731 4.43 33.37 -56.45
CA TRP A 731 4.03 34.27 -57.50
C TRP A 731 2.51 34.28 -57.65
N ILE A 732 1.89 35.48 -57.76
CA ILE A 732 0.43 35.70 -57.91
C ILE A 732 0.23 36.61 -59.11
N GLY A 733 -0.34 36.06 -60.17
CA GLY A 733 -0.66 36.80 -61.40
C GLY A 733 -1.94 37.60 -61.33
N ASP A 734 -1.96 38.75 -62.04
CA ASP A 734 -3.13 39.62 -62.16
C ASP A 734 -4.32 38.95 -62.84
N ASP A 735 -4.06 37.90 -63.62
CA ASP A 735 -5.06 37.08 -64.33
C ASP A 735 -5.66 35.93 -63.51
N GLY A 736 -5.26 35.83 -62.23
CA GLY A 736 -5.79 34.82 -61.29
C GLY A 736 -4.96 33.52 -61.20
N HIS A 737 -3.87 33.41 -61.96
CA HIS A 737 -2.93 32.29 -61.80
C HIS A 737 -2.00 32.54 -60.64
N TYR A 738 -1.60 31.51 -59.96
CA TYR A 738 -0.55 31.56 -58.94
C TYR A 738 0.31 30.30 -58.94
N SER A 739 1.54 30.46 -58.48
CA SER A 739 2.44 29.34 -58.17
C SER A 739 3.12 29.60 -56.82
N ASP A 740 3.32 28.50 -56.08
CA ASP A 740 3.96 28.54 -54.78
C ASP A 740 5.00 27.44 -54.65
N TYR A 741 6.23 27.79 -54.37
CA TYR A 741 7.35 26.89 -54.20
C TYR A 741 7.84 26.98 -52.78
N ILE A 742 8.01 25.80 -52.12
CA ILE A 742 8.43 25.76 -50.74
C ILE A 742 9.56 24.76 -50.58
N LEU A 743 10.61 25.16 -49.84
CA LEU A 743 11.64 24.29 -49.33
C LEU A 743 11.55 24.32 -47.82
N LYS A 744 11.49 23.12 -47.20
CA LYS A 744 11.42 22.98 -45.75
C LYS A 744 12.47 22.01 -45.25
N TRP A 745 13.02 22.38 -44.10
CA TRP A 745 13.75 21.46 -43.22
C TRP A 745 13.08 21.43 -41.88
N GLY A 746 13.01 20.27 -41.24
CA GLY A 746 12.48 20.13 -39.90
C GLY A 746 13.25 19.06 -39.11
N HIS A 747 13.56 19.38 -37.86
CA HIS A 747 14.11 18.47 -36.89
C HIS A 747 12.98 17.92 -36.04
N LEU A 748 12.92 16.59 -35.89
CA LEU A 748 11.87 15.85 -35.14
C LEU A 748 12.50 15.15 -33.92
N GLU A 749 11.88 15.32 -32.79
CA GLU A 749 12.19 14.60 -31.56
C GLU A 749 10.99 13.71 -31.22
N ASN A 750 11.22 12.43 -31.01
CA ASN A 750 10.19 11.43 -30.73
C ASN A 750 10.54 10.66 -29.47
N ASP A 751 9.64 10.58 -28.52
CA ASP A 751 9.79 9.76 -27.32
C ASP A 751 8.49 9.04 -26.98
N PHE A 752 8.60 7.94 -26.28
CA PHE A 752 7.44 7.26 -25.70
C PHE A 752 7.71 6.74 -24.29
N GLU A 753 6.65 6.71 -23.50
CA GLU A 753 6.63 6.14 -22.18
C GLU A 753 5.32 5.36 -22.01
N ILE A 754 5.41 4.05 -21.89
CA ILE A 754 4.27 3.15 -21.71
C ILE A 754 4.44 2.28 -20.47
N ALA A 755 3.31 1.77 -19.94
CA ALA A 755 3.33 0.83 -18.84
C ALA A 755 3.92 -0.51 -19.29
N GLY A 756 4.91 -1.00 -18.56
CA GLY A 756 5.42 -2.36 -18.70
C GLY A 756 4.45 -3.40 -18.12
N THR A 757 4.74 -4.67 -18.38
CA THR A 757 3.97 -5.79 -17.82
C THR A 757 4.13 -5.90 -16.31
N LYS A 758 5.25 -5.45 -15.75
CA LYS A 758 5.44 -5.25 -14.31
C LYS A 758 4.94 -3.86 -13.95
N LYS A 759 3.90 -3.73 -13.17
CA LYS A 759 3.19 -2.48 -12.79
C LYS A 759 4.06 -1.28 -12.35
N LEU A 760 5.35 -1.47 -12.11
CA LEU A 760 6.27 -0.43 -11.64
C LEU A 760 7.32 -0.02 -12.70
N ASN A 761 7.43 -0.73 -13.80
CA ASN A 761 8.43 -0.43 -14.83
C ASN A 761 7.78 0.26 -16.02
N LEU A 762 8.28 1.46 -16.34
CA LEU A 762 7.91 2.17 -17.56
C LEU A 762 8.88 1.76 -18.68
N ILE A 763 8.33 1.43 -19.84
CA ILE A 763 9.10 1.17 -21.05
C ILE A 763 9.27 2.50 -21.78
N LYS A 764 10.51 2.85 -22.11
CA LYS A 764 10.87 4.12 -22.72
C LYS A 764 11.77 3.92 -23.93
N GLY A 765 11.55 4.75 -24.92
CA GLY A 765 12.43 4.88 -26.08
C GLY A 765 12.35 6.29 -26.63
N ASN A 766 13.44 6.77 -27.24
CA ASN A 766 13.50 8.09 -27.86
C ASN A 766 14.46 8.08 -29.05
N TYR A 767 14.13 8.86 -30.06
CA TYR A 767 14.99 9.09 -31.19
C TYR A 767 14.69 10.43 -31.85
N ASP A 768 15.67 10.93 -32.57
CA ASP A 768 15.59 12.16 -33.37
C ASP A 768 15.85 11.83 -34.82
N ASN A 769 15.20 12.56 -35.70
CA ASN A 769 15.44 12.51 -37.14
C ASN A 769 15.08 13.84 -37.83
N ASP A 770 15.48 13.97 -39.07
CA ASP A 770 15.27 15.17 -39.85
C ASP A 770 14.37 14.89 -41.08
N VAL A 771 13.66 15.92 -41.51
CA VAL A 771 12.91 15.87 -42.77
C VAL A 771 13.26 17.03 -43.65
N PHE A 772 13.52 16.74 -44.91
CA PHE A 772 13.71 17.73 -45.98
C PHE A 772 12.55 17.59 -46.95
N SER A 773 11.92 18.69 -47.35
CA SER A 773 10.86 18.63 -48.36
C SER A 773 10.91 19.81 -49.31
N ALA A 774 10.50 19.55 -50.54
CA ALA A 774 10.29 20.54 -51.56
C ALA A 774 8.90 20.37 -52.16
N SER A 775 8.14 21.44 -52.31
CA SER A 775 6.85 21.38 -52.97
C SER A 775 6.62 22.48 -53.98
N ALA A 776 5.82 22.20 -54.98
CA ALA A 776 5.34 23.14 -55.98
C ALA A 776 3.81 23.03 -56.08
N GLU A 777 3.13 24.14 -55.86
CA GLU A 777 1.69 24.30 -56.01
C GLU A 777 1.39 25.24 -57.15
N TYR A 778 0.37 24.93 -57.96
CA TYR A 778 -0.17 25.80 -58.98
C TYR A 778 -1.68 25.82 -58.86
N GLY A 779 -2.29 26.99 -59.01
CA GLY A 779 -3.71 27.18 -59.01
C GLY A 779 -4.15 28.33 -59.93
N TYR A 780 -5.43 28.30 -60.29
CA TYR A 780 -6.06 29.30 -61.12
C TYR A 780 -7.39 29.74 -60.55
N MET A 781 -7.50 30.96 -60.05
CA MET A 781 -8.76 31.50 -59.59
C MET A 781 -9.58 32.07 -60.76
N LYS A 782 -10.73 31.49 -60.99
CA LYS A 782 -11.70 31.97 -61.96
C LYS A 782 -12.89 32.59 -61.21
N ASN A 783 -13.11 33.86 -61.40
CA ASN A 783 -14.31 34.57 -60.95
C ASN A 783 -15.55 34.11 -61.72
N LEU A 784 -16.61 33.86 -60.99
CA LEU A 784 -17.95 33.47 -61.44
C LEU A 784 -18.97 34.59 -61.19
N LYS A 785 -20.23 34.42 -61.65
CA LYS A 785 -21.29 35.40 -61.37
C LYS A 785 -21.62 35.50 -59.87
N ASN A 786 -22.11 36.69 -59.46
CA ASN A 786 -22.59 36.94 -58.07
C ASN A 786 -21.53 36.74 -56.99
N ASP A 787 -20.30 37.21 -57.25
CA ASP A 787 -19.15 37.20 -56.35
C ASP A 787 -18.65 35.75 -55.92
N TRP A 788 -19.08 34.75 -56.67
CA TRP A 788 -18.52 33.41 -56.55
C TRP A 788 -17.21 33.30 -57.33
N TYR A 789 -16.35 32.43 -56.88
CA TYR A 789 -15.13 32.03 -57.56
C TYR A 789 -14.83 30.53 -57.39
N ILE A 790 -14.08 29.97 -58.31
CA ILE A 790 -13.59 28.61 -58.21
C ILE A 790 -12.07 28.63 -58.47
N THR A 791 -11.32 27.90 -57.62
CA THR A 791 -9.88 27.80 -57.77
C THR A 791 -9.48 26.34 -57.85
N PRO A 792 -9.38 25.70 -59.02
CA PRO A 792 -8.69 24.45 -59.17
C PRO A 792 -7.23 24.57 -58.80
N GLN A 793 -6.70 23.54 -58.15
CA GLN A 793 -5.34 23.50 -57.61
C GLN A 793 -4.70 22.15 -57.86
N VAL A 794 -3.40 22.16 -58.13
CA VAL A 794 -2.54 20.96 -58.16
C VAL A 794 -1.26 21.24 -57.36
N GLN A 795 -0.76 20.23 -56.69
CA GLN A 795 0.46 20.35 -55.92
C GLN A 795 1.24 19.04 -55.98
N LEU A 796 2.55 19.13 -56.04
CA LEU A 796 3.48 18.01 -55.88
C LEU A 796 4.44 18.33 -54.74
N GLN A 797 4.61 17.38 -53.80
CA GLN A 797 5.61 17.47 -52.73
C GLN A 797 6.54 16.25 -52.78
N LEU A 798 7.82 16.52 -52.72
CA LEU A 798 8.88 15.56 -52.52
C LEU A 798 9.36 15.72 -51.07
N ALA A 799 9.54 14.64 -50.34
CA ALA A 799 10.10 14.70 -48.98
C ALA A 799 11.03 13.50 -48.74
N LYS A 800 12.03 13.75 -47.90
CA LYS A 800 12.94 12.73 -47.40
C LYS A 800 13.05 12.85 -45.90
N VAL A 801 12.65 11.81 -45.18
CA VAL A 801 12.83 11.66 -43.72
C VAL A 801 14.09 10.84 -43.51
N THR A 802 15.00 11.31 -42.65
CA THR A 802 16.21 10.53 -42.34
C THR A 802 15.89 9.33 -41.43
N GLY A 803 16.73 8.31 -41.48
CA GLY A 803 16.68 7.18 -40.54
C GLY A 803 17.16 7.57 -39.14
N ALA A 804 16.98 6.65 -38.19
CA ALA A 804 17.42 6.79 -36.82
C ALA A 804 17.75 5.44 -36.18
N ASP A 805 18.70 5.46 -35.25
CA ASP A 805 19.05 4.32 -34.41
C ASP A 805 18.83 4.68 -32.96
N TYR A 806 18.19 3.78 -32.18
CA TYR A 806 18.03 3.97 -30.75
C TYR A 806 17.91 2.64 -29.98
N ILE A 807 18.05 2.73 -28.68
CA ILE A 807 17.93 1.59 -27.77
C ILE A 807 16.90 1.94 -26.72
N THR A 808 15.90 1.07 -26.51
CA THR A 808 14.93 1.24 -25.42
C THR A 808 15.58 0.93 -24.08
N ASN A 809 14.96 1.40 -22.97
CA ASN A 809 15.43 1.06 -21.63
C ASN A 809 15.30 -0.45 -21.30
N GLN A 810 14.69 -1.24 -22.17
CA GLN A 810 14.62 -2.71 -22.11
C GLN A 810 15.67 -3.39 -23.01
N ASN A 811 16.67 -2.64 -23.49
CA ASN A 811 17.74 -3.12 -24.36
C ASN A 811 17.26 -3.65 -25.73
N THR A 812 16.13 -3.16 -26.24
CA THR A 812 15.73 -3.42 -27.64
C THR A 812 16.45 -2.41 -28.53
N ASN A 813 17.31 -2.88 -29.42
CA ASN A 813 17.96 -2.09 -30.46
C ASN A 813 16.98 -1.89 -31.60
N VAL A 814 16.74 -0.68 -32.00
CA VAL A 814 15.82 -0.30 -33.07
C VAL A 814 16.57 0.50 -34.13
N HIS A 815 16.50 0.03 -35.36
CA HIS A 815 16.99 0.72 -36.55
C HIS A 815 15.80 1.09 -37.42
N VAL A 816 15.63 2.38 -37.69
CA VAL A 816 14.57 2.93 -38.52
C VAL A 816 15.21 3.47 -39.80
N ASP A 817 14.86 2.90 -40.93
CA ASP A 817 15.30 3.41 -42.23
C ASP A 817 14.66 4.77 -42.55
N GLY A 818 15.30 5.54 -43.37
CA GLY A 818 14.74 6.77 -43.94
C GLY A 818 13.54 6.48 -44.84
N ILE A 819 12.70 7.50 -45.04
CA ILE A 819 11.51 7.41 -45.88
C ILE A 819 11.64 8.41 -47.04
N ASP A 820 11.46 7.94 -48.26
CA ASP A 820 11.24 8.77 -49.42
C ASP A 820 9.74 8.91 -49.68
N SER A 821 9.24 10.13 -49.85
CA SER A 821 7.83 10.46 -50.04
C SER A 821 7.61 11.32 -51.27
N ILE A 822 6.61 10.97 -52.06
CA ILE A 822 6.11 11.78 -53.16
C ILE A 822 4.60 11.90 -53.04
N ILE A 823 4.10 13.09 -52.69
CA ILE A 823 2.66 13.31 -52.54
C ILE A 823 2.20 14.23 -53.65
N GLY A 824 1.23 13.73 -54.44
CA GLY A 824 0.46 14.54 -55.37
C GLY A 824 -0.89 14.95 -54.81
N ARG A 825 -1.30 16.19 -55.00
CA ARG A 825 -2.61 16.74 -54.67
C ARG A 825 -3.28 17.33 -55.86
N ALA A 826 -4.55 17.06 -56.08
CA ALA A 826 -5.43 17.78 -56.98
C ALA A 826 -6.73 18.10 -56.28
N GLY A 827 -7.22 19.31 -56.40
CA GLY A 827 -8.42 19.73 -55.73
C GLY A 827 -8.97 21.06 -56.22
N PHE A 828 -10.01 21.53 -55.59
CA PHE A 828 -10.59 22.82 -55.89
C PHE A 828 -11.12 23.50 -54.62
N LYS A 829 -11.15 24.79 -54.67
CA LYS A 829 -11.79 25.68 -53.70
C LYS A 829 -12.93 26.45 -54.40
N LEU A 830 -14.16 26.34 -53.87
CA LEU A 830 -15.32 27.09 -54.30
C LEU A 830 -15.67 28.13 -53.23
N GLY A 831 -15.48 29.39 -53.53
CA GLY A 831 -15.71 30.45 -52.52
C GLY A 831 -16.67 31.52 -53.00
N LYS A 832 -17.08 32.33 -52.04
CA LYS A 832 -17.94 33.49 -52.25
C LYS A 832 -17.42 34.69 -51.46
N ASN A 833 -17.23 35.82 -52.18
CA ASN A 833 -16.85 37.08 -51.56
C ASN A 833 -18.05 37.81 -51.00
N PHE A 834 -17.93 38.45 -49.88
CA PHE A 834 -18.98 39.19 -49.20
C PHE A 834 -18.44 40.40 -48.43
N GLY A 835 -19.35 41.23 -47.88
CA GLY A 835 -19.03 42.50 -47.24
C GLY A 835 -19.04 43.68 -48.23
N ASP A 836 -19.02 44.91 -47.74
CA ASP A 836 -19.15 46.14 -48.54
C ASP A 836 -18.03 46.29 -49.55
N ASN A 837 -16.82 45.86 -49.26
CA ASN A 837 -15.67 45.89 -50.17
C ASN A 837 -15.37 44.54 -50.83
N LYS A 838 -16.23 43.54 -50.64
CA LYS A 838 -16.06 42.15 -51.13
C LYS A 838 -14.70 41.54 -50.74
N LYS A 839 -14.11 41.98 -49.63
CA LYS A 839 -12.80 41.52 -49.14
C LYS A 839 -12.87 40.42 -48.12
N ASN A 840 -14.08 39.94 -47.76
CA ASN A 840 -14.27 38.77 -46.95
C ASN A 840 -14.67 37.59 -47.84
N THR A 841 -14.23 36.43 -47.49
CA THR A 841 -14.59 35.21 -48.23
C THR A 841 -14.95 34.05 -47.32
N PHE A 842 -15.92 33.26 -47.78
CA PHE A 842 -16.15 31.93 -47.29
C PHE A 842 -15.92 30.96 -48.44
N TYR A 843 -15.32 29.84 -48.19
CA TYR A 843 -15.08 28.82 -49.20
C TYR A 843 -15.28 27.41 -48.68
N LEU A 844 -15.63 26.50 -49.58
CA LEU A 844 -15.63 25.07 -49.47
C LEU A 844 -14.46 24.53 -50.30
N LYS A 845 -13.83 23.47 -49.85
CA LYS A 845 -12.72 22.81 -50.56
C LYS A 845 -12.87 21.30 -50.52
N ALA A 846 -12.36 20.66 -51.55
CA ALA A 846 -12.23 19.23 -51.64
C ALA A 846 -10.94 18.90 -52.42
N ASP A 847 -10.16 18.03 -51.88
CA ASP A 847 -8.87 17.59 -52.42
C ASP A 847 -8.80 16.06 -52.46
N VAL A 848 -8.18 15.52 -53.45
CA VAL A 848 -7.68 14.14 -53.52
C VAL A 848 -6.15 14.18 -53.45
N LEU A 849 -5.61 13.37 -52.58
CA LEU A 849 -4.16 13.27 -52.36
C LEU A 849 -3.75 11.80 -52.52
N ARG A 850 -2.54 11.63 -53.02
CA ARG A 850 -1.91 10.31 -53.14
C ARG A 850 -0.46 10.38 -52.72
N GLU A 851 -0.06 9.46 -51.81
CA GLU A 851 1.33 9.11 -51.61
C GLU A 851 1.72 8.03 -52.59
N PHE A 852 2.76 8.27 -53.39
CA PHE A 852 3.24 7.36 -54.43
C PHE A 852 4.37 6.45 -53.96
N LEU A 853 5.10 6.84 -52.92
CA LEU A 853 6.19 6.13 -52.30
C LEU A 853 5.78 5.84 -50.83
N GLY A 854 6.59 6.18 -49.86
CA GLY A 854 6.23 6.04 -48.44
C GLY A 854 6.56 4.70 -47.85
N GLU A 855 7.44 3.93 -48.45
CA GLU A 855 7.93 2.68 -47.84
C GLU A 855 8.83 3.01 -46.64
N GLN A 856 8.60 2.30 -45.55
CA GLN A 856 9.35 2.44 -44.33
C GLN A 856 9.76 1.06 -43.81
N PHE A 857 11.04 0.91 -43.43
CA PHE A 857 11.57 -0.31 -42.84
C PHE A 857 12.03 -0.02 -41.40
N VAL A 858 11.73 -0.95 -40.54
CA VAL A 858 12.18 -0.94 -39.15
C VAL A 858 12.78 -2.30 -38.83
N SER A 859 13.99 -2.31 -38.32
CA SER A 859 14.64 -3.54 -37.87
C SER A 859 14.85 -3.50 -36.36
N VAL A 860 14.55 -4.57 -35.66
CA VAL A 860 14.66 -4.65 -34.21
C VAL A 860 15.47 -5.86 -33.80
N LYS A 861 16.23 -5.71 -32.73
CA LYS A 861 17.06 -6.78 -32.16
C LYS A 861 17.04 -6.70 -30.63
N ASP A 862 16.61 -7.76 -30.00
CA ASP A 862 16.73 -7.99 -28.56
C ASP A 862 16.75 -9.49 -28.25
N VAL A 863 16.71 -9.84 -26.97
CA VAL A 863 16.71 -11.23 -26.55
C VAL A 863 15.46 -11.98 -27.05
N THR A 864 14.32 -11.30 -27.22
CA THR A 864 13.08 -11.92 -27.71
C THR A 864 13.12 -12.23 -29.19
N SER A 865 14.03 -11.63 -29.93
CA SER A 865 14.33 -11.92 -31.33
C SER A 865 15.50 -12.89 -31.49
N ASP A 866 15.89 -13.64 -30.45
CA ASP A 866 17.07 -14.50 -30.41
C ASP A 866 18.38 -13.73 -30.65
N ASN A 867 18.40 -12.44 -30.33
CA ASN A 867 19.50 -11.51 -30.61
C ASN A 867 19.83 -11.36 -32.12
N GLU A 868 18.85 -11.58 -32.99
CA GLU A 868 18.94 -11.33 -34.43
C GLU A 868 18.04 -10.17 -34.82
N TYR A 869 18.40 -9.47 -35.94
CA TYR A 869 17.55 -8.39 -36.46
C TYR A 869 16.33 -9.00 -37.17
N VAL A 870 15.15 -8.53 -36.73
CA VAL A 870 13.87 -8.83 -37.39
C VAL A 870 13.33 -7.59 -38.04
N GLY A 871 13.09 -7.64 -39.36
CA GLY A 871 12.64 -6.49 -40.13
C GLY A 871 11.13 -6.42 -40.32
N PHE A 872 10.58 -5.22 -40.31
CA PHE A 872 9.18 -4.90 -40.56
C PHE A 872 9.10 -3.84 -41.65
N LYS A 873 8.24 -4.07 -42.63
CA LYS A 873 7.98 -3.13 -43.71
C LYS A 873 6.60 -2.52 -43.55
N TYR A 874 6.53 -1.20 -43.68
CA TYR A 874 5.28 -0.45 -43.76
C TYR A 874 5.22 0.30 -45.08
N ASP A 875 3.99 0.47 -45.56
CA ASP A 875 3.71 1.20 -46.79
C ASP A 875 2.67 2.27 -46.48
N HIS A 876 3.09 3.53 -46.51
CA HIS A 876 2.23 4.70 -46.34
C HIS A 876 1.55 5.11 -47.63
N SER A 877 1.84 4.45 -48.76
CA SER A 877 1.23 4.77 -50.04
C SER A 877 -0.29 4.61 -50.03
N GLY A 878 -0.96 5.40 -50.84
CA GLY A 878 -2.40 5.30 -50.92
C GLY A 878 -3.10 6.63 -51.19
N TYR A 879 -4.40 6.58 -51.35
CA TYR A 879 -5.25 7.75 -51.58
C TYR A 879 -5.95 8.16 -50.30
N TRP A 880 -6.02 9.50 -50.07
CA TRP A 880 -6.91 10.08 -49.10
C TRP A 880 -7.60 11.32 -49.66
N TYR A 881 -8.63 11.76 -49.00
CA TYR A 881 -9.48 12.86 -49.39
C TYR A 881 -9.60 13.83 -48.24
N ASP A 882 -9.34 15.13 -48.49
CA ASP A 882 -9.56 16.20 -47.52
C ASP A 882 -10.75 17.03 -47.98
N VAL A 883 -11.75 17.17 -47.12
CA VAL A 883 -12.94 18.01 -47.35
C VAL A 883 -13.04 19.05 -46.22
N GLY A 884 -13.22 20.29 -46.58
CA GLY A 884 -13.22 21.35 -45.58
C GLY A 884 -13.91 22.63 -46.00
N PHE A 885 -13.90 23.55 -45.10
CA PHE A 885 -14.38 24.91 -45.30
C PHE A 885 -13.47 25.92 -44.60
N GLY A 886 -13.53 27.18 -45.04
CA GLY A 886 -12.77 28.22 -44.39
C GLY A 886 -13.39 29.60 -44.61
N PHE A 887 -12.88 30.53 -43.79
CA PHE A 887 -13.22 31.93 -43.80
C PHE A 887 -11.96 32.77 -43.86
N ASN A 888 -12.03 33.88 -44.61
CA ASN A 888 -11.02 34.89 -44.59
C ASN A 888 -11.68 36.28 -44.39
N ILE A 889 -11.29 36.99 -43.36
CA ILE A 889 -11.93 38.25 -42.96
C ILE A 889 -10.88 39.36 -42.86
N GLU A 890 -11.13 40.46 -43.57
CA GLU A 890 -10.31 41.65 -43.44
C GLU A 890 -10.51 42.27 -42.03
N THR A 891 -9.42 42.42 -41.29
CA THR A 891 -9.43 43.02 -39.94
C THR A 891 -9.02 44.49 -39.95
N LYS A 892 -8.12 44.85 -40.82
CA LYS A 892 -7.67 46.19 -41.16
C LYS A 892 -7.35 46.23 -42.67
N LYS A 893 -7.14 47.40 -43.19
CA LYS A 893 -6.73 47.52 -44.60
C LYS A 893 -5.58 46.60 -44.90
N ASP A 894 -5.79 45.66 -45.82
CA ASP A 894 -4.82 44.71 -46.31
C ASP A 894 -4.24 43.70 -45.27
N SER A 895 -4.89 43.57 -44.10
CA SER A 895 -4.58 42.60 -43.03
C SER A 895 -5.78 41.69 -42.79
N TYR A 896 -5.54 40.37 -42.65
CA TYR A 896 -6.60 39.36 -42.64
C TYR A 896 -6.46 38.39 -41.48
N ALA A 897 -7.60 37.96 -40.92
CA ALA A 897 -7.72 36.76 -40.09
C ALA A 897 -8.34 35.65 -40.94
N PHE A 898 -7.86 34.44 -40.77
CA PHE A 898 -8.40 33.29 -41.47
C PHE A 898 -8.62 32.10 -40.53
N LEU A 899 -9.62 31.31 -40.86
CA LEU A 899 -9.95 30.02 -40.22
C LEU A 899 -10.20 29.01 -41.34
N ASP A 900 -9.65 27.82 -41.19
CA ASP A 900 -9.79 26.72 -42.09
C ASP A 900 -9.95 25.41 -41.31
N VAL A 901 -10.98 24.64 -41.62
CA VAL A 901 -11.27 23.35 -40.96
C VAL A 901 -11.41 22.31 -42.04
N GLU A 902 -10.73 21.21 -41.93
CA GLU A 902 -10.84 20.10 -42.86
C GLU A 902 -10.90 18.74 -42.12
N ARG A 903 -11.59 17.80 -42.72
CA ARG A 903 -11.65 16.41 -42.33
C ARG A 903 -11.02 15.56 -43.40
N ARG A 904 -10.24 14.58 -42.95
CA ARG A 904 -9.51 13.62 -43.77
C ARG A 904 -10.20 12.25 -43.77
N PHE A 905 -10.28 11.61 -44.95
CA PHE A 905 -10.88 10.31 -45.18
C PHE A 905 -9.95 9.46 -46.03
N GLY A 906 -10.00 8.12 -45.89
CA GLY A 906 -9.19 7.18 -46.69
C GLY A 906 -7.80 6.95 -46.11
N ASN A 907 -7.04 6.03 -46.67
CA ASN A 907 -5.72 5.63 -46.24
C ASN A 907 -5.60 5.37 -44.71
N GLY A 908 -6.54 4.58 -44.18
CA GLY A 908 -6.57 4.25 -42.74
C GLY A 908 -6.97 5.37 -41.80
N ASN A 909 -7.37 6.55 -42.28
CA ASN A 909 -7.83 7.66 -41.45
C ASN A 909 -9.26 7.41 -40.97
N LYS A 910 -9.48 7.43 -39.63
CA LYS A 910 -10.79 7.27 -38.99
C LYS A 910 -11.42 8.62 -38.66
N ASN A 911 -10.99 9.26 -37.58
CA ASN A 911 -11.48 10.56 -37.12
C ASN A 911 -10.40 11.65 -37.24
N SER A 912 -9.76 11.70 -38.41
CA SER A 912 -8.68 12.65 -38.66
C SER A 912 -9.23 13.99 -39.12
N TYR A 913 -8.77 15.08 -38.52
CA TYR A 913 -9.14 16.44 -38.90
C TYR A 913 -8.01 17.43 -38.61
N GLN A 914 -8.09 18.58 -39.27
CA GLN A 914 -7.16 19.70 -39.08
C GLN A 914 -7.94 21.01 -38.93
N ILE A 915 -7.52 21.82 -37.98
CA ILE A 915 -8.02 23.19 -37.77
C ILE A 915 -6.83 24.15 -37.91
N ASN A 916 -6.95 25.13 -38.78
CA ASN A 916 -5.95 26.17 -38.95
C ASN A 916 -6.59 27.52 -38.66
N SER A 917 -5.93 28.39 -37.94
CA SER A 917 -6.31 29.79 -37.78
C SER A 917 -5.07 30.65 -37.84
N GLY A 918 -5.16 31.83 -38.37
CA GLY A 918 -4.02 32.71 -38.52
C GLY A 918 -4.38 34.13 -38.83
N PHE A 919 -3.33 34.94 -38.88
CA PHE A 919 -3.36 36.35 -39.25
C PHE A 919 -2.28 36.61 -40.27
N TYR A 920 -2.60 37.50 -41.21
CA TYR A 920 -1.67 38.11 -42.12
C TYR A 920 -1.71 39.64 -41.95
N TRP A 921 -0.57 40.25 -41.75
CA TRP A 921 -0.45 41.72 -41.64
C TRP A 921 0.42 42.25 -42.80
N ALA A 922 -0.13 43.24 -43.52
CA ALA A 922 0.68 44.09 -44.41
C ALA A 922 1.44 45.12 -43.54
N LEU A 923 2.75 45.29 -43.79
CA LEU A 923 3.68 46.14 -43.03
C LEU A 923 3.72 47.56 -43.59
#